data_b0f5effaaafd275ff48844d43e9f1ee6
#
_entry.id   b0f5effaaafd275ff48844d43e9f1ee6
#
_cell.length_a   1.000
_cell.length_b   1.000
_cell.length_c   1.000
_cell.angle_alpha   90.00
_cell.angle_beta   90.00
_cell.angle_gamma   90.00
#
_symmetry.space_group_name_H-M   'P 1'
#
loop_
_entity.id
_entity.type
_entity.pdbx_description
1 polymer ?
#
loop_
_entity_poly.entity_id
_entity_poly.type
_entity_poly.pdbx_seq_one_letter_code
_entity_poly.pdbx_strand_id
1 'polypeptide(L)'
;MEDYSPGSSAPQLHFGKIDDLASRVAAAITGARNWLLSQQHEDGYWSGELEADSTLESDYILMHVLLGTSDQPRFQKCVNQILRFQNEDGGWPIYNGGPSNISASVKAYFGLKLAGYKPDHPALVRARKKILELGGVTKVNTFTKIYLCFLGQYDYDAVPAIPPEIVLFPNWFWFNIYEISSWSRAILVPLSIVYAKKPFKKIPEEMHIDELFVGGRDKSRMRLEWSKKLVSWRNFFLVLDRLVHWFEAVHIRPLRSIALKKAEQWMLERFEMSDGLGAIYPAMLNAIIALRCLGYSLDDPQMIRALDEFEKLGIEEGDTFRMQPCKSPVWDTAYALFALGEAGVPKDDPRMVKAADWTLQKQVRNPGDWIHKNKKGKPAGWYFEFNNEFYPDVDDSAMVALGLSKVEHPNGRYQTESVQRAIDWILSMQCKNGGWASFDKDNDRMVFEHIPFADHNAMLDPATVDITGRILEMLATYGYDRNHRAVKKALKFIRDEQEPDGSWFGRWGVNYVYGTTLVLRGLEAMGIDHHEPHVQQAAEWIRMVQNPDGGWGETCGSYDDPTTKGVGPSTPSQTAWAIMGLLAANDTRSESVARGVAYLLKTQKKDGSWDEAWYTGTGFPRVFYLMYHLYRQYFPLIALTTYKKVMAEKG
;
A
#
# COMPACT_ATOMS: atom_id res chain seq x y z
N MET A 1 0.73 17.01 -49.98
CA MET A 1 1.28 15.77 -50.53
C MET A 1 2.79 15.97 -50.59
N GLU A 2 3.48 15.64 -49.54
CA GLU A 2 4.94 15.55 -49.50
C GLU A 2 5.29 14.16 -48.96
N ASP A 3 6.12 13.48 -49.71
CA ASP A 3 6.52 12.09 -49.52
C ASP A 3 7.28 11.91 -48.20
N TYR A 4 6.80 11.00 -47.37
CA TYR A 4 7.52 10.50 -46.21
C TYR A 4 8.17 9.16 -46.59
N SER A 5 9.49 9.19 -46.88
CA SER A 5 10.30 7.98 -47.02
C SER A 5 10.60 7.36 -45.66
N PRO A 6 10.39 6.05 -45.45
CA PRO A 6 10.83 5.37 -44.25
C PRO A 6 12.29 4.95 -44.38
N GLY A 7 13.18 5.69 -43.76
CA GLY A 7 14.59 5.40 -43.77
C GLY A 7 15.35 5.97 -42.59
N SER A 8 15.16 5.40 -41.39
CA SER A 8 16.19 5.44 -40.36
C SER A 8 16.19 4.08 -39.63
N SER A 9 17.16 3.26 -39.96
CA SER A 9 17.52 2.04 -39.25
C SER A 9 17.71 2.36 -37.76
N ALA A 10 16.97 1.67 -36.90
CA ALA A 10 17.21 1.66 -35.46
C ALA A 10 18.70 1.34 -35.20
N PRO A 11 19.35 1.98 -34.22
CA PRO A 11 20.74 1.67 -33.91
C PRO A 11 20.81 0.20 -33.46
N GLN A 12 21.48 -0.63 -34.25
CA GLN A 12 21.86 -1.98 -33.86
C GLN A 12 22.79 -1.85 -32.65
N LEU A 13 22.27 -2.24 -31.48
CA LEU A 13 23.07 -2.43 -30.27
C LEU A 13 24.07 -3.57 -30.58
N HIS A 14 25.29 -3.23 -30.92
CA HIS A 14 26.40 -4.19 -30.95
C HIS A 14 26.63 -4.67 -29.51
N PHE A 15 26.07 -5.84 -29.18
CA PHE A 15 26.44 -6.56 -27.97
C PHE A 15 27.93 -6.92 -28.12
N GLY A 16 28.75 -6.28 -27.27
CA GLY A 16 30.15 -6.72 -27.07
C GLY A 16 30.17 -8.21 -26.72
N LYS A 17 31.34 -8.85 -26.86
CA LYS A 17 31.52 -10.29 -26.63
C LYS A 17 30.74 -10.73 -25.39
N ILE A 18 30.12 -11.92 -25.39
CA ILE A 18 29.32 -12.52 -24.29
C ILE A 18 30.05 -12.42 -22.93
N ASP A 19 31.38 -12.53 -22.93
CA ASP A 19 32.24 -12.35 -21.75
C ASP A 19 32.15 -10.94 -21.12
N ASP A 20 31.88 -9.90 -21.90
CA ASP A 20 31.74 -8.52 -21.41
C ASP A 20 30.40 -8.35 -20.66
N LEU A 21 29.29 -8.88 -21.16
CA LEU A 21 27.99 -8.79 -20.50
C LEU A 21 27.98 -9.55 -19.18
N ALA A 22 28.51 -10.77 -19.15
CA ALA A 22 28.59 -11.58 -17.91
C ALA A 22 29.43 -10.87 -16.82
N SER A 23 30.55 -10.25 -17.22
CA SER A 23 31.41 -9.48 -16.32
C SER A 23 30.67 -8.23 -15.76
N ARG A 24 29.95 -7.50 -16.61
CA ARG A 24 29.17 -6.32 -16.21
C ARG A 24 28.04 -6.70 -15.27
N VAL A 25 27.32 -7.78 -15.53
CA VAL A 25 26.28 -8.30 -14.63
C VAL A 25 26.87 -8.68 -13.27
N ALA A 26 28.01 -9.37 -13.24
CA ALA A 26 28.69 -9.73 -12.00
C ALA A 26 29.14 -8.49 -11.20
N ALA A 27 29.65 -7.47 -11.86
CA ALA A 27 30.02 -6.19 -11.24
C ALA A 27 28.80 -5.46 -10.68
N ALA A 28 27.69 -5.43 -11.43
CA ALA A 28 26.44 -4.79 -11.00
C ALA A 28 25.84 -5.49 -9.77
N ILE A 29 25.82 -6.82 -9.74
CA ILE A 29 25.39 -7.61 -8.56
C ILE A 29 26.27 -7.27 -7.36
N THR A 30 27.59 -7.20 -7.54
CA THR A 30 28.53 -6.88 -6.45
C THR A 30 28.28 -5.48 -5.91
N GLY A 31 28.08 -4.48 -6.78
CA GLY A 31 27.76 -3.10 -6.37
C GLY A 31 26.47 -3.04 -5.58
N ALA A 32 25.38 -3.60 -6.10
CA ALA A 32 24.06 -3.59 -5.46
C ALA A 32 24.05 -4.34 -4.12
N ARG A 33 24.71 -5.50 -4.06
CA ARG A 33 24.88 -6.27 -2.83
C ARG A 33 25.61 -5.47 -1.75
N ASN A 34 26.71 -4.84 -2.10
CA ASN A 34 27.50 -4.05 -1.15
C ASN A 34 26.73 -2.82 -0.69
N TRP A 35 26.01 -2.14 -1.58
CA TRP A 35 25.14 -1.04 -1.23
C TRP A 35 24.06 -1.49 -0.24
N LEU A 36 23.34 -2.57 -0.54
CA LEU A 36 22.27 -3.06 0.33
C LEU A 36 22.80 -3.46 1.72
N LEU A 37 23.96 -4.13 1.78
CA LEU A 37 24.63 -4.46 3.05
C LEU A 37 25.01 -3.22 3.86
N SER A 38 25.39 -2.11 3.20
CA SER A 38 25.72 -0.85 3.87
C SER A 38 24.51 -0.12 4.46
N GLN A 39 23.29 -0.49 4.05
CA GLN A 39 22.04 0.11 4.53
C GLN A 39 21.45 -0.61 5.75
N GLN A 40 22.10 -1.69 6.22
CA GLN A 40 21.62 -2.42 7.40
C GLN A 40 21.71 -1.56 8.66
N HIS A 41 20.61 -1.46 9.40
CA HIS A 41 20.58 -0.80 10.70
C HIS A 41 21.44 -1.57 11.72
N GLU A 42 21.96 -0.88 12.73
CA GLU A 42 22.76 -1.49 13.80
C GLU A 42 22.04 -2.62 14.53
N ASP A 43 20.71 -2.60 14.63
CA ASP A 43 19.91 -3.68 15.21
C ASP A 43 19.70 -4.89 14.27
N GLY A 44 20.12 -4.80 13.01
CA GLY A 44 20.12 -5.89 12.04
C GLY A 44 19.03 -5.82 10.97
N TYR A 45 18.05 -4.93 11.06
CA TYR A 45 16.98 -4.77 10.08
C TYR A 45 17.32 -3.80 8.94
N TRP A 46 16.49 -3.78 7.90
CA TRP A 46 16.41 -2.73 6.88
C TRP A 46 15.05 -2.06 6.94
N SER A 47 15.01 -0.78 6.70
CA SER A 47 13.75 -0.02 6.58
C SER A 47 13.97 1.15 5.63
N GLY A 48 13.33 1.08 4.46
CA GLY A 48 13.30 2.18 3.50
C GLY A 48 12.19 3.18 3.82
N GLU A 49 12.27 4.35 3.22
CA GLU A 49 11.18 5.31 3.24
C GLU A 49 10.00 4.79 2.41
N LEU A 50 8.79 4.98 2.91
CA LEU A 50 7.56 4.86 2.17
C LEU A 50 7.03 6.27 1.88
N GLU A 51 7.21 6.71 0.63
CA GLU A 51 6.74 8.04 0.21
C GLU A 51 5.31 7.93 -0.31
N ALA A 52 4.47 8.89 0.10
CA ALA A 52 3.09 9.00 -0.33
C ALA A 52 2.81 10.39 -0.90
N ASP A 53 1.52 10.73 -1.09
CA ASP A 53 1.11 12.01 -1.63
C ASP A 53 0.98 13.10 -0.55
N SER A 54 0.80 14.36 -0.97
CA SER A 54 0.73 15.55 -0.11
C SER A 54 -0.48 15.61 0.83
N THR A 55 -1.37 14.62 0.82
CA THR A 55 -2.52 14.61 1.74
C THR A 55 -2.09 14.37 3.18
N LEU A 56 -0.97 13.67 3.39
CA LEU A 56 -0.47 13.38 4.73
C LEU A 56 0.04 14.64 5.43
N GLU A 57 0.83 15.49 4.76
CA GLU A 57 1.29 16.77 5.30
C GLU A 57 0.12 17.72 5.53
N SER A 58 -0.88 17.71 4.64
CA SER A 58 -2.08 18.53 4.77
C SER A 58 -2.90 18.15 6.01
N ASP A 59 -3.08 16.85 6.23
CA ASP A 59 -3.81 16.32 7.39
C ASP A 59 -3.01 16.48 8.70
N TYR A 60 -1.67 16.44 8.64
CA TYR A 60 -0.79 16.75 9.76
C TYR A 60 -1.01 18.19 10.24
N ILE A 61 -0.98 19.17 9.33
CA ILE A 61 -1.26 20.58 9.64
C ILE A 61 -2.67 20.71 10.25
N LEU A 62 -3.67 20.10 9.63
CA LEU A 62 -5.06 20.15 10.09
C LEU A 62 -5.20 19.60 11.52
N MET A 63 -4.60 18.44 11.82
CA MET A 63 -4.63 17.82 13.14
C MET A 63 -4.05 18.74 14.22
N HIS A 64 -2.86 19.29 13.98
CA HIS A 64 -2.21 20.19 14.93
C HIS A 64 -2.97 21.50 15.13
N VAL A 65 -3.59 22.02 14.08
CA VAL A 65 -4.52 23.16 14.21
C VAL A 65 -5.72 22.77 15.07
N LEU A 66 -6.33 21.60 14.85
CA LEU A 66 -7.46 21.11 15.65
C LEU A 66 -7.09 20.96 17.13
N LEU A 67 -5.96 20.32 17.41
CA LEU A 67 -5.47 20.10 18.78
C LEU A 67 -5.00 21.38 19.49
N GLY A 68 -4.64 22.43 18.73
CA GLY A 68 -4.06 23.66 19.27
C GLY A 68 -2.57 23.58 19.56
N THR A 69 -1.88 22.68 18.89
CA THR A 69 -0.42 22.39 19.00
C THR A 69 0.33 22.85 17.75
N SER A 70 -0.09 23.93 17.13
CA SER A 70 0.50 24.46 15.89
C SER A 70 1.97 24.81 16.06
N ASP A 71 2.83 24.26 15.19
CA ASP A 71 4.26 24.56 15.09
C ASP A 71 4.53 25.21 13.72
N GLN A 72 4.63 26.51 13.68
CA GLN A 72 4.77 27.27 12.42
C GLN A 72 6.07 26.94 11.65
N PRO A 73 7.25 26.79 12.26
CA PRO A 73 8.45 26.33 11.58
C PRO A 73 8.27 24.97 10.87
N ARG A 74 7.66 24.00 11.53
CA ARG A 74 7.39 22.68 10.94
C ARG A 74 6.29 22.75 9.87
N PHE A 75 5.25 23.55 10.07
CA PHE A 75 4.23 23.81 9.06
C PHE A 75 4.84 24.37 7.77
N GLN A 76 5.82 25.27 7.88
CA GLN A 76 6.52 25.79 6.69
C GLN A 76 7.25 24.67 5.95
N LYS A 77 7.85 23.72 6.64
CA LYS A 77 8.49 22.55 6.02
C LYS A 77 7.47 21.60 5.36
N CYS A 78 6.29 21.40 5.98
CA CYS A 78 5.17 20.69 5.35
C CYS A 78 4.70 21.40 4.08
N VAL A 79 4.56 22.72 4.13
CA VAL A 79 4.17 23.54 2.97
C VAL A 79 5.17 23.42 1.84
N ASN A 80 6.47 23.47 2.14
CA ASN A 80 7.51 23.27 1.13
C ASN A 80 7.35 21.91 0.43
N GLN A 81 7.06 20.86 1.19
CA GLN A 81 6.77 19.53 0.63
C GLN A 81 5.50 19.53 -0.22
N ILE A 82 4.39 20.08 0.27
CA ILE A 82 3.13 20.19 -0.47
C ILE A 82 3.35 20.90 -1.81
N LEU A 83 4.05 22.04 -1.81
CA LEU A 83 4.29 22.83 -3.02
C LEU A 83 5.16 22.09 -4.06
N ARG A 84 6.06 21.18 -3.65
CA ARG A 84 6.86 20.36 -4.56
C ARG A 84 6.00 19.41 -5.40
N PHE A 85 4.86 18.95 -4.88
CA PHE A 85 3.94 18.06 -5.56
C PHE A 85 2.89 18.77 -6.42
N GLN A 86 2.84 20.11 -6.45
CA GLN A 86 1.85 20.82 -7.25
C GLN A 86 2.10 20.61 -8.75
N ASN A 87 1.13 20.04 -9.46
CA ASN A 87 1.15 19.91 -10.91
C ASN A 87 1.15 21.29 -11.62
N GLU A 88 1.58 21.32 -12.87
CA GLU A 88 1.57 22.54 -13.72
C GLU A 88 0.16 23.14 -13.86
N ASP A 89 -0.90 22.29 -13.89
CA ASP A 89 -2.30 22.72 -13.95
C ASP A 89 -2.82 23.32 -12.63
N GLY A 90 -1.99 23.30 -11.58
CA GLY A 90 -2.25 23.88 -10.27
C GLY A 90 -2.88 22.95 -9.25
N GLY A 91 -3.29 21.74 -9.61
CA GLY A 91 -3.78 20.74 -8.66
C GLY A 91 -2.67 19.87 -8.07
N TRP A 92 -3.04 18.89 -7.27
CA TRP A 92 -2.13 17.88 -6.69
C TRP A 92 -2.53 16.47 -7.09
N PRO A 93 -1.56 15.65 -7.50
CA PRO A 93 -1.78 14.25 -7.83
C PRO A 93 -1.75 13.38 -6.56
N ILE A 94 -2.16 12.11 -6.69
CA ILE A 94 -2.01 11.08 -5.64
C ILE A 94 -0.85 10.09 -5.95
N TYR A 95 -0.08 10.35 -6.98
CA TYR A 95 1.19 9.68 -7.32
C TYR A 95 1.96 10.56 -8.31
N ASN A 96 3.27 10.45 -8.31
CA ASN A 96 4.13 11.26 -9.17
C ASN A 96 3.78 11.09 -10.66
N GLY A 97 3.62 12.19 -11.39
CA GLY A 97 3.22 12.21 -12.79
C GLY A 97 1.75 11.89 -13.05
N GLY A 98 0.95 11.66 -12.00
CA GLY A 98 -0.48 11.43 -12.09
C GLY A 98 -1.29 12.70 -12.38
N PRO A 99 -2.57 12.56 -12.79
CA PRO A 99 -3.47 13.69 -12.96
C PRO A 99 -3.80 14.33 -11.61
N SER A 100 -4.17 15.61 -11.66
CA SER A 100 -4.64 16.31 -10.46
C SER A 100 -5.89 15.66 -9.88
N ASN A 101 -5.82 15.28 -8.59
CA ASN A 101 -6.90 14.67 -7.84
C ASN A 101 -7.65 15.73 -7.04
N ILE A 102 -8.98 15.69 -7.04
CA ILE A 102 -9.81 16.69 -6.36
C ILE A 102 -9.60 16.68 -4.85
N SER A 103 -9.51 15.51 -4.21
CA SER A 103 -9.35 15.39 -2.76
C SER A 103 -7.97 15.85 -2.30
N ALA A 104 -6.92 15.43 -2.99
CA ALA A 104 -5.55 15.87 -2.73
C ALA A 104 -5.42 17.39 -2.92
N SER A 105 -6.02 17.93 -4.00
CA SER A 105 -5.96 19.36 -4.29
C SER A 105 -6.68 20.20 -3.24
N VAL A 106 -7.85 19.77 -2.76
CA VAL A 106 -8.59 20.50 -1.71
C VAL A 106 -7.86 20.42 -0.37
N LYS A 107 -7.30 19.25 0.00
CA LYS A 107 -6.51 19.10 1.23
C LYS A 107 -5.26 19.99 1.20
N ALA A 108 -4.51 19.96 0.10
CA ALA A 108 -3.32 20.80 -0.07
C ALA A 108 -3.66 22.30 -0.02
N TYR A 109 -4.70 22.73 -0.74
CA TYR A 109 -5.19 24.10 -0.67
C TYR A 109 -5.52 24.52 0.75
N PHE A 110 -6.26 23.68 1.49
CA PHE A 110 -6.65 23.98 2.85
C PHE A 110 -5.46 23.96 3.81
N GLY A 111 -4.55 22.99 3.68
CA GLY A 111 -3.31 22.93 4.46
C GLY A 111 -2.46 24.20 4.31
N LEU A 112 -2.32 24.70 3.07
CA LEU A 112 -1.63 25.97 2.80
C LEU A 112 -2.32 27.15 3.48
N LYS A 113 -3.66 27.23 3.45
CA LYS A 113 -4.40 28.30 4.16
C LYS A 113 -4.24 28.21 5.67
N LEU A 114 -4.28 27.00 6.25
CA LEU A 114 -4.05 26.79 7.68
C LEU A 114 -2.63 27.15 8.12
N ALA A 115 -1.64 27.03 7.21
CA ALA A 115 -0.27 27.48 7.43
C ALA A 115 -0.08 28.99 7.20
N GLY A 116 -1.17 29.75 6.92
CA GLY A 116 -1.15 31.20 6.81
C GLY A 116 -0.97 31.77 5.40
N TYR A 117 -1.03 30.95 4.36
CA TYR A 117 -0.96 31.40 2.97
C TYR A 117 -2.27 32.07 2.56
N LYS A 118 -2.17 33.23 1.92
CA LYS A 118 -3.33 34.04 1.48
C LYS A 118 -3.89 33.52 0.16
N PRO A 119 -5.21 33.69 -0.10
CA PRO A 119 -5.86 33.21 -1.33
C PRO A 119 -5.31 33.78 -2.65
N ASP A 120 -4.58 34.87 -2.59
CA ASP A 120 -3.93 35.54 -3.73
C ASP A 120 -2.52 35.02 -4.02
N HIS A 121 -2.00 34.09 -3.17
CA HIS A 121 -0.73 33.45 -3.44
C HIS A 121 -0.80 32.65 -4.76
N PRO A 122 0.22 32.75 -5.66
CA PRO A 122 0.16 32.18 -7.00
C PRO A 122 -0.22 30.67 -7.04
N ALA A 123 0.29 29.87 -6.08
CA ALA A 123 -0.06 28.45 -5.98
C ALA A 123 -1.56 28.26 -5.67
N LEU A 124 -2.13 29.03 -4.73
CA LEU A 124 -3.54 28.96 -4.38
C LEU A 124 -4.47 29.46 -5.50
N VAL A 125 -4.05 30.48 -6.24
CA VAL A 125 -4.82 30.98 -7.40
C VAL A 125 -4.94 29.90 -8.47
N ARG A 126 -3.84 29.23 -8.82
CA ARG A 126 -3.86 28.11 -9.78
C ARG A 126 -4.69 26.94 -9.24
N ALA A 127 -4.49 26.58 -7.98
CA ALA A 127 -5.19 25.48 -7.33
C ALA A 127 -6.71 25.69 -7.30
N ARG A 128 -7.17 26.89 -6.92
CA ARG A 128 -8.60 27.23 -6.90
C ARG A 128 -9.23 27.05 -8.29
N LYS A 129 -8.57 27.53 -9.34
CA LYS A 129 -9.06 27.32 -10.71
C LYS A 129 -9.23 25.85 -11.01
N LYS A 130 -8.19 25.03 -10.75
CA LYS A 130 -8.22 23.59 -11.02
C LYS A 130 -9.26 22.84 -10.18
N ILE A 131 -9.38 23.15 -8.91
CA ILE A 131 -10.38 22.55 -8.00
C ILE A 131 -11.80 22.82 -8.52
N LEU A 132 -12.09 24.06 -8.95
CA LEU A 132 -13.41 24.41 -9.50
C LEU A 132 -13.68 23.69 -10.83
N GLU A 133 -12.67 23.52 -11.70
CA GLU A 133 -12.77 22.71 -12.93
C GLU A 133 -13.09 21.24 -12.61
N LEU A 134 -12.54 20.68 -11.56
CA LEU A 134 -12.80 19.32 -11.09
C LEU A 134 -14.15 19.17 -10.36
N GLY A 135 -14.93 20.24 -10.21
CA GLY A 135 -16.27 20.22 -9.63
C GLY A 135 -16.37 20.74 -8.19
N GLY A 136 -15.29 21.29 -7.65
CA GLY A 136 -15.25 21.93 -6.34
C GLY A 136 -15.27 20.95 -5.16
N VAL A 137 -15.28 21.53 -3.96
CA VAL A 137 -15.13 20.79 -2.69
C VAL A 137 -16.22 19.71 -2.43
N THR A 138 -17.38 19.81 -3.08
CA THR A 138 -18.45 18.80 -2.93
C THR A 138 -18.11 17.45 -3.56
N LYS A 139 -17.13 17.40 -4.48
CA LYS A 139 -16.70 16.20 -5.19
C LYS A 139 -15.55 15.43 -4.52
N VAL A 140 -15.03 15.92 -3.42
CA VAL A 140 -13.98 15.22 -2.66
C VAL A 140 -14.53 13.94 -2.01
N ASN A 141 -13.64 13.00 -1.68
CA ASN A 141 -13.99 11.75 -1.02
C ASN A 141 -14.50 11.96 0.43
N THR A 142 -15.06 10.94 1.00
CA THR A 142 -15.68 10.97 2.33
C THR A 142 -14.70 11.35 3.43
N PHE A 143 -13.46 10.84 3.40
CA PHE A 143 -12.44 11.21 4.39
C PHE A 143 -12.15 12.70 4.38
N THR A 144 -11.94 13.27 3.20
CA THR A 144 -11.71 14.71 3.05
C THR A 144 -12.88 15.52 3.60
N LYS A 145 -14.13 15.12 3.30
CA LYS A 145 -15.33 15.80 3.85
C LYS A 145 -15.36 15.78 5.37
N ILE A 146 -15.10 14.61 5.98
CA ILE A 146 -15.08 14.46 7.45
C ILE A 146 -14.00 15.36 8.07
N TYR A 147 -12.80 15.41 7.50
CA TYR A 147 -11.72 16.25 8.02
C TYR A 147 -12.03 17.75 7.89
N LEU A 148 -12.68 18.15 6.80
CA LEU A 148 -13.17 19.52 6.64
C LEU A 148 -14.24 19.89 7.69
N CYS A 149 -15.04 18.92 8.18
CA CYS A 149 -16.01 19.18 9.26
C CYS A 149 -15.32 19.62 10.56
N PHE A 150 -14.14 19.11 10.88
CA PHE A 150 -13.42 19.44 12.13
C PHE A 150 -13.14 20.93 12.30
N LEU A 151 -12.94 21.64 11.19
CA LEU A 151 -12.68 23.08 11.17
C LEU A 151 -13.81 23.88 10.51
N GLY A 152 -15.01 23.30 10.42
CA GLY A 152 -16.23 23.98 9.96
C GLY A 152 -16.30 24.25 8.46
N GLN A 153 -15.45 23.60 7.66
CA GLN A 153 -15.42 23.80 6.21
C GLN A 153 -16.38 22.88 5.46
N TYR A 154 -16.93 21.86 6.13
CA TYR A 154 -18.01 21.00 5.65
C TYR A 154 -19.02 20.73 6.77
N ASP A 155 -20.19 20.15 6.42
CA ASP A 155 -21.29 19.94 7.38
C ASP A 155 -21.38 18.47 7.76
N TYR A 156 -21.41 18.14 9.07
CA TYR A 156 -21.57 16.76 9.55
C TYR A 156 -22.85 16.07 9.08
N ASP A 157 -23.89 16.83 8.77
CA ASP A 157 -25.14 16.25 8.27
C ASP A 157 -25.07 15.88 6.77
N ALA A 158 -23.97 16.25 6.11
CA ALA A 158 -23.72 15.98 4.70
C ALA A 158 -22.67 14.88 4.45
N VAL A 159 -22.08 14.31 5.51
CA VAL A 159 -21.18 13.17 5.43
C VAL A 159 -21.89 11.88 5.87
N PRO A 160 -21.43 10.68 5.44
CA PRO A 160 -22.03 9.43 5.87
C PRO A 160 -22.03 9.29 7.40
N ALA A 161 -23.11 8.76 7.94
CA ALA A 161 -23.23 8.46 9.37
C ALA A 161 -22.35 7.25 9.74
N ILE A 162 -21.54 7.40 10.78
CA ILE A 162 -20.68 6.34 11.33
C ILE A 162 -21.00 6.17 12.82
N PRO A 163 -22.14 5.56 13.18
CA PRO A 163 -22.54 5.46 14.56
C PRO A 163 -21.64 4.46 15.32
N PRO A 164 -21.19 4.78 16.55
CA PRO A 164 -20.36 3.88 17.35
C PRO A 164 -21.08 2.58 17.73
N GLU A 165 -22.39 2.52 17.61
CA GLU A 165 -23.20 1.31 17.83
C GLU A 165 -22.82 0.15 16.92
N ILE A 166 -22.12 0.42 15.81
CA ILE A 166 -21.59 -0.62 14.91
C ILE A 166 -20.69 -1.63 15.64
N VAL A 167 -19.97 -1.22 16.70
CA VAL A 167 -19.11 -2.11 17.48
C VAL A 167 -19.89 -3.06 18.39
N LEU A 168 -21.20 -2.85 18.54
CA LEU A 168 -22.07 -3.70 19.36
C LEU A 168 -22.63 -4.89 18.60
N PHE A 169 -22.59 -4.87 17.27
CA PHE A 169 -23.08 -5.99 16.48
C PHE A 169 -22.25 -7.26 16.76
N PRO A 170 -22.92 -8.38 17.04
CA PRO A 170 -22.22 -9.63 17.30
C PRO A 170 -21.62 -10.21 16.02
N ASN A 171 -20.53 -10.97 16.13
CA ASN A 171 -19.79 -11.53 14.99
C ASN A 171 -20.61 -12.47 14.08
N TRP A 172 -21.74 -13.00 14.55
CA TRP A 172 -22.65 -13.80 13.74
C TRP A 172 -23.64 -12.95 12.91
N PHE A 173 -23.77 -11.67 13.26
CA PHE A 173 -24.66 -10.79 12.52
C PHE A 173 -24.08 -10.49 11.13
N TRP A 174 -24.94 -10.40 10.14
CA TRP A 174 -24.56 -10.21 8.74
C TRP A 174 -23.69 -8.96 8.52
N PHE A 175 -23.94 -7.89 9.27
CA PHE A 175 -23.16 -6.66 9.24
C PHE A 175 -22.48 -6.46 10.61
N ASN A 176 -21.18 -6.70 10.67
CA ASN A 176 -20.35 -6.44 11.84
C ASN A 176 -18.96 -5.97 11.40
N ILE A 177 -18.17 -5.40 12.30
CA ILE A 177 -16.86 -4.81 11.97
C ILE A 177 -15.85 -5.82 11.41
N TYR A 178 -16.01 -7.12 11.65
CA TYR A 178 -15.10 -8.16 11.12
C TYR A 178 -15.50 -8.67 9.72
N GLU A 179 -16.56 -8.11 9.13
CA GLU A 179 -16.91 -8.31 7.73
C GLU A 179 -16.30 -7.24 6.80
N ILE A 180 -15.62 -6.25 7.35
CA ILE A 180 -14.80 -5.27 6.62
C ILE A 180 -13.32 -5.51 6.91
N SER A 181 -12.44 -4.99 6.06
CA SER A 181 -10.98 -5.18 6.16
C SER A 181 -10.39 -4.67 7.48
N SER A 182 -9.23 -5.21 7.86
CA SER A 182 -8.50 -4.83 9.09
C SER A 182 -8.20 -3.34 9.16
N TRP A 183 -7.71 -2.75 8.07
CA TRP A 183 -7.43 -1.31 7.97
C TRP A 183 -8.71 -0.47 8.03
N SER A 184 -9.81 -0.91 7.39
CA SER A 184 -11.09 -0.21 7.49
C SER A 184 -11.63 -0.24 8.91
N ARG A 185 -11.48 -1.34 9.65
CA ARG A 185 -11.83 -1.41 11.09
C ARG A 185 -11.01 -0.42 11.91
N ALA A 186 -9.68 -0.43 11.71
CA ALA A 186 -8.77 0.46 12.44
C ALA A 186 -9.05 1.95 12.17
N ILE A 187 -9.58 2.29 11.00
CA ILE A 187 -9.98 3.65 10.65
C ILE A 187 -11.38 3.98 11.15
N LEU A 188 -12.36 3.08 10.94
CA LEU A 188 -13.79 3.34 11.23
C LEU A 188 -14.11 3.39 12.70
N VAL A 189 -13.49 2.56 13.54
CA VAL A 189 -13.80 2.53 14.97
C VAL A 189 -13.48 3.87 15.64
N PRO A 190 -12.27 4.46 15.51
CA PRO A 190 -12.03 5.81 16.03
C PRO A 190 -12.89 6.88 15.36
N LEU A 191 -13.13 6.81 14.04
CA LEU A 191 -14.02 7.75 13.35
C LEU A 191 -15.45 7.69 13.86
N SER A 192 -15.95 6.54 14.31
CA SER A 192 -17.29 6.43 14.92
C SER A 192 -17.39 7.23 16.22
N ILE A 193 -16.32 7.26 17.03
CA ILE A 193 -16.21 8.12 18.22
C ILE A 193 -16.24 9.59 17.81
N VAL A 194 -15.42 9.95 16.83
CA VAL A 194 -15.31 11.31 16.28
C VAL A 194 -16.68 11.77 15.75
N TYR A 195 -17.34 10.94 14.94
CA TYR A 195 -18.67 11.23 14.40
C TYR A 195 -19.73 11.43 15.52
N ALA A 196 -19.70 10.61 16.56
CA ALA A 196 -20.63 10.75 17.70
C ALA A 196 -20.40 12.04 18.50
N LYS A 197 -19.17 12.52 18.58
CA LYS A 197 -18.77 13.73 19.33
C LYS A 197 -18.77 14.99 18.50
N LYS A 198 -18.67 14.89 17.15
CA LYS A 198 -18.69 16.01 16.21
C LYS A 198 -17.74 17.14 16.64
N PRO A 199 -16.42 16.88 16.77
CA PRO A 199 -15.47 17.91 17.18
C PRO A 199 -15.51 19.08 16.19
N PHE A 200 -15.43 20.28 16.74
CA PHE A 200 -15.45 21.50 15.98
C PHE A 200 -14.52 22.53 16.60
N LYS A 201 -13.62 23.10 15.78
CA LYS A 201 -12.82 24.26 16.16
C LYS A 201 -13.03 25.39 15.17
N LYS A 202 -13.42 26.55 15.66
CA LYS A 202 -13.54 27.74 14.83
C LYS A 202 -12.15 28.22 14.41
N ILE A 203 -11.98 28.49 13.14
CA ILE A 203 -10.79 29.11 12.55
C ILE A 203 -11.11 30.51 12.05
N PRO A 204 -10.09 31.38 11.85
CA PRO A 204 -10.25 32.70 11.24
C PRO A 204 -10.89 32.64 9.84
N GLU A 205 -11.67 33.66 9.46
CA GLU A 205 -12.37 33.71 8.17
C GLU A 205 -11.43 33.66 6.96
N GLU A 206 -10.25 34.22 7.09
CA GLU A 206 -9.20 34.19 6.06
C GLU A 206 -8.72 32.75 5.73
N MET A 207 -8.92 31.80 6.64
CA MET A 207 -8.59 30.37 6.45
C MET A 207 -9.75 29.56 5.84
N HIS A 208 -10.96 30.15 5.72
CA HIS A 208 -12.11 29.46 5.13
C HIS A 208 -11.89 29.17 3.64
N ILE A 209 -12.54 28.13 3.12
CA ILE A 209 -12.44 27.67 1.73
C ILE A 209 -13.77 27.83 0.97
N ASP A 210 -14.60 28.78 1.33
CA ASP A 210 -15.91 29.01 0.70
C ASP A 210 -15.80 29.26 -0.81
N GLU A 211 -14.66 29.82 -1.26
CA GLU A 211 -14.33 30.04 -2.66
C GLU A 211 -14.15 28.76 -3.49
N LEU A 212 -14.09 27.59 -2.86
CA LEU A 212 -13.99 26.29 -3.54
C LEU A 212 -15.36 25.62 -3.78
N PHE A 213 -16.46 26.24 -3.31
CA PHE A 213 -17.81 25.71 -3.57
C PHE A 213 -18.34 26.25 -4.89
N VAL A 214 -18.62 25.38 -5.84
CA VAL A 214 -19.22 25.76 -7.14
C VAL A 214 -20.64 26.28 -6.90
N GLY A 215 -20.85 27.56 -7.19
CA GLY A 215 -22.13 28.23 -6.96
C GLY A 215 -22.45 28.56 -5.50
N GLY A 216 -21.43 28.62 -4.64
CA GLY A 216 -21.54 28.96 -3.24
C GLY A 216 -21.87 27.78 -2.33
N ARG A 217 -21.72 28.01 -1.01
CA ARG A 217 -21.96 27.01 0.02
C ARG A 217 -23.46 26.78 0.23
N ASP A 218 -23.98 25.71 -0.39
CA ASP A 218 -25.38 25.29 -0.30
C ASP A 218 -25.47 23.86 0.26
N LYS A 219 -26.12 23.71 1.42
CA LYS A 219 -26.33 22.42 2.09
C LYS A 219 -27.02 21.37 1.22
N SER A 220 -27.88 21.78 0.29
CA SER A 220 -28.57 20.84 -0.61
C SER A 220 -27.62 20.16 -1.56
N ARG A 221 -26.56 20.85 -1.99
CA ARG A 221 -25.52 20.35 -2.92
C ARG A 221 -24.43 19.54 -2.23
N MET A 222 -24.35 19.61 -0.91
CA MET A 222 -23.36 18.87 -0.12
C MET A 222 -23.80 17.42 0.13
N ARG A 223 -25.08 17.10 -0.02
CA ARG A 223 -25.64 15.77 0.26
C ARG A 223 -25.09 14.70 -0.69
N LEU A 224 -25.07 13.46 -0.20
CA LEU A 224 -24.66 12.30 -1.00
C LEU A 224 -25.60 12.07 -2.18
N GLU A 225 -25.02 11.85 -3.36
CA GLU A 225 -25.77 11.66 -4.61
C GLU A 225 -26.37 10.26 -4.70
N TRP A 226 -27.63 10.19 -5.11
CA TRP A 226 -28.33 8.94 -5.38
C TRP A 226 -27.84 8.30 -6.68
N SER A 227 -27.85 6.95 -6.71
CA SER A 227 -27.65 6.24 -7.96
C SER A 227 -28.84 6.46 -8.90
N LYS A 228 -28.57 6.58 -10.22
CA LYS A 228 -29.61 6.65 -11.25
C LYS A 228 -30.51 5.40 -11.29
N LYS A 229 -30.00 4.24 -10.84
CA LYS A 229 -30.81 3.02 -10.68
C LYS A 229 -31.58 3.11 -9.37
N LEU A 230 -32.92 3.20 -9.42
CA LEU A 230 -33.80 3.32 -8.24
C LEU A 230 -33.55 2.19 -7.21
N VAL A 231 -33.47 0.95 -7.69
CA VAL A 231 -33.16 -0.22 -6.86
C VAL A 231 -31.68 -0.54 -7.04
N SER A 232 -30.87 -0.18 -6.05
CA SER A 232 -29.43 -0.46 -5.99
C SER A 232 -28.97 -0.55 -4.55
N TRP A 233 -27.91 -1.30 -4.28
CA TRP A 233 -27.29 -1.38 -2.96
C TRP A 233 -26.86 0.00 -2.45
N ARG A 234 -26.33 0.86 -3.32
CA ARG A 234 -26.00 2.23 -2.98
C ARG A 234 -27.20 2.99 -2.43
N ASN A 235 -28.35 2.95 -3.12
CA ASN A 235 -29.57 3.64 -2.67
C ASN A 235 -30.12 3.01 -1.39
N PHE A 236 -30.03 1.69 -1.21
CA PHE A 236 -30.37 1.02 0.03
C PHE A 236 -29.55 1.57 1.20
N PHE A 237 -28.23 1.64 1.07
CA PHE A 237 -27.37 2.20 2.11
C PHE A 237 -27.60 3.69 2.34
N LEU A 238 -27.95 4.47 1.31
CA LEU A 238 -28.32 5.88 1.47
C LEU A 238 -29.64 6.05 2.24
N VAL A 239 -30.61 5.15 2.07
CA VAL A 239 -31.83 5.14 2.90
C VAL A 239 -31.47 4.81 4.36
N LEU A 240 -30.62 3.80 4.58
CA LEU A 240 -30.16 3.43 5.91
C LEU A 240 -29.40 4.58 6.58
N ASP A 241 -28.51 5.23 5.84
CA ASP A 241 -27.78 6.43 6.28
C ASP A 241 -28.71 7.55 6.73
N ARG A 242 -29.78 7.84 5.95
CA ARG A 242 -30.79 8.83 6.32
C ARG A 242 -31.56 8.45 7.58
N LEU A 243 -31.86 7.17 7.78
CA LEU A 243 -32.50 6.69 9.00
C LEU A 243 -31.59 6.89 10.21
N VAL A 244 -30.28 6.59 10.07
CA VAL A 244 -29.31 6.84 11.14
C VAL A 244 -29.24 8.34 11.47
N HIS A 245 -29.15 9.21 10.47
CA HIS A 245 -29.18 10.67 10.68
C HIS A 245 -30.47 11.13 11.37
N TRP A 246 -31.63 10.54 11.03
CA TRP A 246 -32.89 10.85 11.71
C TRP A 246 -32.86 10.42 13.19
N PHE A 247 -32.36 9.20 13.51
CA PHE A 247 -32.16 8.77 14.90
C PHE A 247 -31.23 9.70 15.68
N GLU A 248 -30.16 10.16 15.02
CA GLU A 248 -29.25 11.14 15.59
C GLU A 248 -29.95 12.48 15.90
N ALA A 249 -30.80 12.96 15.00
CA ALA A 249 -31.51 14.22 15.13
C ALA A 249 -32.57 14.17 16.25
N VAL A 250 -33.28 13.05 16.43
CA VAL A 250 -34.27 12.87 17.49
C VAL A 250 -33.67 12.41 18.82
N HIS A 251 -32.34 12.35 18.92
CA HIS A 251 -31.61 12.00 20.15
C HIS A 251 -31.95 10.62 20.75
N ILE A 252 -32.46 9.68 19.95
CA ILE A 252 -32.71 8.30 20.36
C ILE A 252 -31.37 7.52 20.33
N ARG A 253 -30.68 7.49 21.47
CA ARG A 253 -29.32 6.92 21.58
C ARG A 253 -29.17 6.02 22.81
N PRO A 254 -30.04 5.01 23.01
CA PRO A 254 -30.08 4.23 24.26
C PRO A 254 -28.78 3.47 24.54
N LEU A 255 -28.01 3.11 23.49
CA LEU A 255 -26.79 2.32 23.61
C LEU A 255 -25.51 3.14 23.40
N ARG A 256 -25.62 4.45 23.16
CA ARG A 256 -24.49 5.32 22.79
C ARG A 256 -23.33 5.27 23.78
N SER A 257 -23.62 5.36 25.09
CA SER A 257 -22.56 5.33 26.11
C SER A 257 -21.82 3.98 26.16
N ILE A 258 -22.57 2.89 25.99
CA ILE A 258 -22.01 1.53 25.94
C ILE A 258 -21.17 1.36 24.69
N ALA A 259 -21.66 1.83 23.55
CA ALA A 259 -20.96 1.77 22.26
C ALA A 259 -19.66 2.57 22.29
N LEU A 260 -19.68 3.80 22.80
CA LEU A 260 -18.49 4.64 22.95
C LEU A 260 -17.45 3.98 23.85
N LYS A 261 -17.85 3.45 25.02
CA LYS A 261 -16.94 2.74 25.91
C LYS A 261 -16.33 1.49 25.25
N LYS A 262 -17.14 0.74 24.50
CA LYS A 262 -16.63 -0.44 23.77
C LYS A 262 -15.70 -0.07 22.62
N ALA A 263 -15.98 1.01 21.88
CA ALA A 263 -15.12 1.51 20.82
C ALA A 263 -13.79 2.03 21.39
N GLU A 264 -13.82 2.77 22.49
CA GLU A 264 -12.63 3.20 23.24
C GLU A 264 -11.78 2.02 23.70
N GLN A 265 -12.38 1.03 24.36
CA GLN A 265 -11.68 -0.18 24.80
C GLN A 265 -11.07 -0.92 23.62
N TRP A 266 -11.82 -1.13 22.53
CA TRP A 266 -11.33 -1.77 21.30
C TRP A 266 -10.10 -1.06 20.73
N MET A 267 -10.12 0.27 20.72
CA MET A 267 -9.02 1.10 20.22
C MET A 267 -7.78 1.00 21.14
N LEU A 268 -7.97 1.15 22.46
CA LEU A 268 -6.87 1.12 23.44
C LEU A 268 -6.19 -0.25 23.52
N GLU A 269 -6.94 -1.34 23.44
CA GLU A 269 -6.38 -2.70 23.39
C GLU A 269 -5.36 -2.86 22.25
N ARG A 270 -5.58 -2.20 21.12
CA ARG A 270 -4.71 -2.28 19.94
C ARG A 270 -3.53 -1.32 19.96
N PHE A 271 -3.51 -0.39 20.91
CA PHE A 271 -2.32 0.45 21.13
C PHE A 271 -1.18 -0.30 21.82
N GLU A 272 -1.50 -1.24 22.71
CA GLU A 272 -0.50 -1.85 23.59
C GLU A 272 0.53 -2.70 22.85
N MET A 273 0.15 -3.32 21.72
CA MET A 273 1.01 -4.20 20.92
C MET A 273 1.23 -3.69 19.50
N SER A 274 1.23 -2.37 19.32
CA SER A 274 1.36 -1.73 18.03
C SER A 274 2.08 -0.37 18.16
N ASP A 275 2.70 0.06 17.07
CA ASP A 275 3.29 1.40 16.91
C ASP A 275 2.18 2.44 16.62
N GLY A 276 1.17 2.51 17.49
CA GLY A 276 -0.07 3.24 17.27
C GLY A 276 -1.16 2.38 16.62
N LEU A 277 -2.37 2.91 16.48
CA LEU A 277 -3.53 2.11 16.04
C LEU A 277 -3.30 1.56 14.62
N GLY A 278 -3.15 0.24 14.51
CA GLY A 278 -2.89 -0.44 13.25
C GLY A 278 -1.57 -0.04 12.57
N ALA A 279 -0.74 0.78 13.24
CA ALA A 279 0.53 1.32 12.77
C ALA A 279 0.47 1.99 11.37
N ILE A 280 -0.71 2.49 10.97
CA ILE A 280 -0.96 3.21 9.72
C ILE A 280 -1.46 4.62 9.99
N TYR A 281 -0.97 5.59 9.22
CA TYR A 281 -1.24 7.02 9.36
C TYR A 281 -2.73 7.36 9.59
N PRO A 282 -3.71 6.95 8.73
CA PRO A 282 -5.09 7.37 8.90
C PRO A 282 -5.75 6.84 10.18
N ALA A 283 -5.40 5.63 10.61
CA ALA A 283 -5.93 5.06 11.84
C ALA A 283 -5.33 5.75 13.07
N MET A 284 -4.03 6.04 13.05
CA MET A 284 -3.33 6.75 14.13
C MET A 284 -3.85 8.18 14.29
N LEU A 285 -3.99 8.92 13.18
CA LEU A 285 -4.56 10.28 13.19
C LEU A 285 -5.98 10.30 13.77
N ASN A 286 -6.84 9.39 13.31
CA ASN A 286 -8.22 9.31 13.79
C ASN A 286 -8.30 8.89 15.26
N ALA A 287 -7.39 8.05 15.72
CA ALA A 287 -7.30 7.64 17.13
C ALA A 287 -6.91 8.82 18.04
N ILE A 288 -5.94 9.65 17.64
CA ILE A 288 -5.56 10.87 18.36
C ILE A 288 -6.77 11.81 18.50
N ILE A 289 -7.50 12.05 17.41
CA ILE A 289 -8.71 12.89 17.43
C ILE A 289 -9.79 12.26 18.29
N ALA A 290 -10.00 10.93 18.23
CA ALA A 290 -10.97 10.21 19.04
C ALA A 290 -10.65 10.30 20.54
N LEU A 291 -9.40 10.11 20.96
CA LEU A 291 -8.96 10.29 22.34
C LEU A 291 -9.28 11.71 22.82
N ARG A 292 -8.98 12.73 22.00
CA ARG A 292 -9.32 14.10 22.34
C ARG A 292 -10.84 14.31 22.51
N CYS A 293 -11.65 13.70 21.65
CA CYS A 293 -13.11 13.71 21.74
C CYS A 293 -13.67 13.01 22.98
N LEU A 294 -12.97 11.99 23.49
CA LEU A 294 -13.33 11.29 24.73
C LEU A 294 -12.95 12.07 26.00
N GLY A 295 -12.14 13.12 25.87
CA GLY A 295 -11.75 13.99 26.97
C GLY A 295 -10.32 13.82 27.46
N TYR A 296 -9.51 12.98 26.81
CA TYR A 296 -8.09 12.85 27.12
C TYR A 296 -7.38 14.19 26.90
N SER A 297 -6.61 14.64 27.89
CA SER A 297 -5.77 15.83 27.75
C SER A 297 -4.52 15.50 26.93
N LEU A 298 -3.78 16.53 26.52
CA LEU A 298 -2.50 16.32 25.82
C LEU A 298 -1.43 15.69 26.72
N ASP A 299 -1.61 15.82 28.05
CA ASP A 299 -0.69 15.28 29.05
C ASP A 299 -1.08 13.85 29.52
N ASP A 300 -2.16 13.31 29.03
CA ASP A 300 -2.55 11.92 29.34
C ASP A 300 -1.55 10.94 28.72
N PRO A 301 -1.11 9.89 29.46
CA PRO A 301 -0.14 8.93 28.94
C PRO A 301 -0.54 8.28 27.62
N GLN A 302 -1.82 7.99 27.41
CA GLN A 302 -2.32 7.41 26.15
C GLN A 302 -2.22 8.39 24.98
N MET A 303 -2.49 9.68 25.25
CA MET A 303 -2.37 10.73 24.24
C MET A 303 -0.92 11.01 23.87
N ILE A 304 -0.04 11.11 24.88
CA ILE A 304 1.42 11.27 24.67
C ILE A 304 1.93 10.13 23.79
N ARG A 305 1.62 8.88 24.17
CA ARG A 305 2.03 7.71 23.39
C ARG A 305 1.50 7.75 21.95
N ALA A 306 0.23 8.08 21.75
CA ALA A 306 -0.37 8.16 20.42
C ALA A 306 0.29 9.23 19.54
N LEU A 307 0.61 10.39 20.11
CA LEU A 307 1.33 11.46 19.42
C LEU A 307 2.78 11.08 19.13
N ASP A 308 3.50 10.49 20.09
CA ASP A 308 4.88 10.08 19.91
C ASP A 308 5.04 9.04 18.80
N GLU A 309 4.14 8.02 18.77
CA GLU A 309 4.16 7.02 17.69
C GLU A 309 3.82 7.65 16.32
N PHE A 310 2.87 8.59 16.29
CA PHE A 310 2.51 9.29 15.07
C PHE A 310 3.65 10.15 14.53
N GLU A 311 4.34 10.90 15.40
CA GLU A 311 5.48 11.73 15.04
C GLU A 311 6.68 10.93 14.48
N LYS A 312 6.83 9.66 14.88
CA LYS A 312 7.86 8.76 14.34
C LYS A 312 7.68 8.43 12.85
N LEU A 313 6.48 8.68 12.29
CA LEU A 313 6.25 8.56 10.85
C LEU A 313 6.86 9.74 10.07
N GLY A 314 7.20 10.84 10.74
CA GLY A 314 7.77 12.04 10.14
C GLY A 314 9.23 11.86 9.70
N ILE A 315 9.55 12.42 8.54
CA ILE A 315 10.92 12.58 8.05
C ILE A 315 11.18 14.07 7.85
N GLU A 316 12.18 14.59 8.57
CA GLU A 316 12.60 15.98 8.45
C GLU A 316 13.95 16.03 7.72
N GLU A 317 13.97 16.64 6.54
CA GLU A 317 15.16 16.72 5.70
C GLU A 317 15.30 18.11 5.07
N GLY A 318 16.35 18.83 5.47
CA GLY A 318 16.60 20.17 4.99
C GLY A 318 15.44 21.14 5.27
N ASP A 319 14.81 21.63 4.22
CA ASP A 319 13.70 22.56 4.27
C ASP A 319 12.31 21.90 4.14
N THR A 320 12.23 20.55 4.19
CA THR A 320 10.99 19.78 4.10
C THR A 320 10.73 18.96 5.35
N PHE A 321 9.45 18.73 5.62
CA PHE A 321 8.94 17.73 6.53
C PHE A 321 7.86 16.94 5.80
N ARG A 322 7.98 15.62 5.78
CA ARG A 322 7.02 14.72 5.14
C ARG A 322 6.64 13.58 6.06
N MET A 323 5.41 13.10 5.91
CA MET A 323 4.87 12.00 6.69
C MET A 323 4.84 10.73 5.86
N GLN A 324 5.30 9.63 6.46
CA GLN A 324 5.12 8.29 5.90
C GLN A 324 3.74 7.73 6.27
N PRO A 325 3.10 6.92 5.40
CA PRO A 325 1.83 6.26 5.75
C PRO A 325 1.97 5.15 6.78
N CYS A 326 3.13 4.52 6.83
CA CYS A 326 3.56 3.48 7.77
C CYS A 326 5.07 3.24 7.58
N LYS A 327 5.64 2.28 8.30
CA LYS A 327 7.04 1.82 8.14
C LYS A 327 7.05 0.34 7.80
N SER A 328 8.05 -0.11 7.04
CA SER A 328 8.14 -1.46 6.49
C SER A 328 9.35 -2.29 6.93
N PRO A 329 9.80 -2.23 8.20
CA PRO A 329 11.06 -2.87 8.58
C PRO A 329 11.03 -4.40 8.45
N VAL A 330 9.91 -5.06 8.72
CA VAL A 330 9.82 -6.53 8.59
C VAL A 330 9.83 -6.94 7.12
N TRP A 331 9.04 -6.26 6.30
CA TRP A 331 8.99 -6.44 4.85
C TRP A 331 10.35 -6.23 4.18
N ASP A 332 10.96 -5.07 4.43
CA ASP A 332 12.26 -4.71 3.85
C ASP A 332 13.37 -5.65 4.30
N THR A 333 13.36 -6.08 5.56
CA THR A 333 14.34 -7.05 6.09
C THR A 333 14.17 -8.41 5.42
N ALA A 334 12.94 -8.87 5.23
CA ALA A 334 12.67 -10.14 4.56
C ALA A 334 13.16 -10.13 3.10
N TYR A 335 12.88 -9.05 2.36
CA TYR A 335 13.39 -8.90 1.00
C TYR A 335 14.90 -8.73 0.94
N ALA A 336 15.50 -7.98 1.87
CA ALA A 336 16.95 -7.83 1.94
C ALA A 336 17.65 -9.17 2.19
N LEU A 337 17.15 -9.97 3.13
CA LEU A 337 17.64 -11.33 3.39
C LEU A 337 17.54 -12.20 2.13
N PHE A 338 16.41 -12.19 1.45
CA PHE A 338 16.20 -12.95 0.24
C PHE A 338 17.14 -12.50 -0.87
N ALA A 339 17.21 -11.20 -1.16
CA ALA A 339 18.05 -10.63 -2.21
C ALA A 339 19.54 -10.87 -1.99
N LEU A 340 20.01 -10.68 -0.76
CA LEU A 340 21.41 -10.90 -0.37
C LEU A 340 21.78 -12.37 -0.45
N GLY A 341 20.92 -13.27 0.01
CA GLY A 341 21.13 -14.70 -0.11
C GLY A 341 21.16 -15.18 -1.55
N GLU A 342 20.25 -14.66 -2.41
CA GLU A 342 20.30 -14.90 -3.85
C GLU A 342 21.61 -14.39 -4.47
N ALA A 343 22.10 -13.22 -4.02
CA ALA A 343 23.36 -12.62 -4.49
C ALA A 343 24.63 -13.29 -3.92
N GLY A 344 24.49 -14.41 -3.23
CA GLY A 344 25.58 -15.26 -2.78
C GLY A 344 26.27 -14.79 -1.50
N VAL A 345 25.58 -14.00 -0.67
CA VAL A 345 26.05 -13.77 0.70
C VAL A 345 25.95 -15.09 1.48
N PRO A 346 27.01 -15.51 2.20
CA PRO A 346 26.98 -16.76 2.97
C PRO A 346 25.80 -16.81 3.94
N LYS A 347 25.19 -17.99 4.09
CA LYS A 347 24.04 -18.18 4.96
C LYS A 347 24.33 -17.93 6.43
N ASP A 348 25.58 -18.10 6.84
CA ASP A 348 26.12 -17.87 8.16
C ASP A 348 26.78 -16.49 8.35
N ASP A 349 26.70 -15.60 7.35
CA ASP A 349 27.21 -14.23 7.47
C ASP A 349 26.59 -13.55 8.71
N PRO A 350 27.40 -12.96 9.61
CA PRO A 350 26.91 -12.36 10.85
C PRO A 350 25.79 -11.32 10.66
N ARG A 351 25.78 -10.61 9.53
CA ARG A 351 24.74 -9.63 9.20
C ARG A 351 23.43 -10.31 8.84
N MET A 352 23.49 -11.43 8.11
CA MET A 352 22.31 -12.24 7.78
C MET A 352 21.72 -12.88 9.04
N VAL A 353 22.59 -13.42 9.90
CA VAL A 353 22.19 -14.02 11.20
C VAL A 353 21.53 -12.97 12.10
N LYS A 354 22.14 -11.77 12.21
CA LYS A 354 21.58 -10.69 13.02
C LYS A 354 20.21 -10.25 12.54
N ALA A 355 20.00 -10.15 11.23
CA ALA A 355 18.71 -9.84 10.65
C ALA A 355 17.66 -10.95 10.90
N ALA A 356 18.08 -12.20 10.81
CA ALA A 356 17.22 -13.33 11.14
C ALA A 356 16.82 -13.34 12.62
N ASP A 357 17.76 -13.06 13.55
CA ASP A 357 17.46 -12.90 14.97
C ASP A 357 16.41 -11.82 15.21
N TRP A 358 16.60 -10.64 14.61
CA TRP A 358 15.67 -9.52 14.72
C TRP A 358 14.28 -9.91 14.18
N THR A 359 14.22 -10.55 13.00
CA THR A 359 12.97 -10.96 12.37
C THR A 359 12.24 -12.04 13.19
N LEU A 360 12.96 -13.05 13.69
CA LEU A 360 12.39 -14.13 14.50
C LEU A 360 11.76 -13.63 15.81
N GLN A 361 12.31 -12.55 16.39
CA GLN A 361 11.74 -11.89 17.58
C GLN A 361 10.40 -11.20 17.29
N LYS A 362 10.14 -10.81 16.02
CA LYS A 362 8.90 -10.17 15.59
C LYS A 362 7.76 -11.14 15.30
N GLN A 363 7.97 -12.45 15.43
CA GLN A 363 6.90 -13.42 15.22
C GLN A 363 5.77 -13.24 16.23
N VAL A 364 4.53 -13.11 15.72
CA VAL A 364 3.32 -12.95 16.52
C VAL A 364 3.08 -14.16 17.43
N ARG A 365 2.78 -13.90 18.70
CA ARG A 365 2.53 -14.92 19.74
C ARG A 365 1.10 -14.88 20.26
N ASN A 366 0.40 -13.79 20.09
CA ASN A 366 -0.93 -13.56 20.61
C ASN A 366 -1.99 -13.59 19.49
N PRO A 367 -3.23 -14.01 19.79
CA PRO A 367 -4.30 -13.91 18.82
C PRO A 367 -4.63 -12.45 18.51
N GLY A 368 -4.84 -12.13 17.22
CA GLY A 368 -5.28 -10.83 16.73
C GLY A 368 -6.67 -10.89 16.12
N ASP A 369 -7.04 -9.86 15.35
CA ASP A 369 -8.36 -9.73 14.73
C ASP A 369 -8.70 -10.88 13.75
N TRP A 370 -7.71 -11.44 13.09
CA TRP A 370 -7.85 -12.56 12.14
C TRP A 370 -8.56 -13.79 12.74
N ILE A 371 -8.53 -13.97 14.09
CA ILE A 371 -9.15 -15.12 14.76
C ILE A 371 -10.68 -15.12 14.63
N HIS A 372 -11.29 -13.95 14.42
CA HIS A 372 -12.75 -13.84 14.25
C HIS A 372 -13.24 -14.62 13.02
N LYS A 373 -12.42 -14.69 11.96
CA LYS A 373 -12.68 -15.46 10.74
C LYS A 373 -11.97 -16.80 10.71
N ASN A 374 -10.88 -16.98 11.46
CA ASN A 374 -10.06 -18.19 11.49
C ASN A 374 -9.86 -18.76 12.90
N LYS A 375 -10.92 -19.30 13.49
CA LYS A 375 -10.91 -19.85 14.86
C LYS A 375 -9.99 -21.05 15.09
N LYS A 376 -9.47 -21.68 14.03
CA LYS A 376 -8.61 -22.87 14.11
C LYS A 376 -7.12 -22.52 13.97
N GLY A 377 -6.79 -21.34 13.50
CA GLY A 377 -5.42 -20.88 13.36
C GLY A 377 -4.76 -20.67 14.72
N LYS A 378 -3.44 -20.84 14.74
CA LYS A 378 -2.60 -20.50 15.91
C LYS A 378 -1.76 -19.28 15.57
N PRO A 379 -1.52 -18.35 16.50
CA PRO A 379 -0.69 -17.17 16.25
C PRO A 379 0.73 -17.56 15.84
N ALA A 380 1.20 -17.08 14.69
CA ALA A 380 2.54 -17.40 14.21
C ALA A 380 3.02 -16.55 13.01
N GLY A 381 2.23 -15.64 12.49
CA GLY A 381 2.62 -14.78 11.37
C GLY A 381 3.60 -13.67 11.77
N TRP A 382 3.92 -12.84 10.81
CA TRP A 382 4.64 -11.57 11.00
C TRP A 382 3.79 -10.42 10.45
N TYR A 383 4.02 -9.24 10.97
CA TYR A 383 3.40 -7.99 10.56
C TYR A 383 4.41 -7.16 9.75
N PHE A 384 3.95 -6.10 9.13
CA PHE A 384 4.71 -5.25 8.20
C PHE A 384 5.65 -4.26 8.93
N GLU A 385 5.19 -3.70 10.05
CA GLU A 385 5.78 -2.58 10.77
C GLU A 385 6.79 -3.05 11.85
N PHE A 386 7.20 -2.16 12.77
CA PHE A 386 8.06 -2.52 13.91
C PHE A 386 7.30 -3.33 14.97
N ASN A 387 6.04 -2.96 15.26
CA ASN A 387 5.13 -3.68 16.15
C ASN A 387 3.69 -3.51 15.68
N ASN A 388 2.99 -4.63 15.43
CA ASN A 388 1.59 -4.65 15.04
C ASN A 388 0.97 -6.06 15.24
N GLU A 389 1.04 -6.60 16.47
CA GLU A 389 0.70 -8.00 16.73
C GLU A 389 -0.77 -8.36 16.47
N PHE A 390 -1.69 -7.37 16.48
CA PHE A 390 -3.09 -7.62 16.15
C PHE A 390 -3.34 -7.93 14.68
N TYR A 391 -2.42 -7.50 13.80
CA TYR A 391 -2.57 -7.57 12.36
C TYR A 391 -1.36 -8.23 11.68
N PRO A 392 -1.11 -9.54 11.97
CA PRO A 392 -0.13 -10.27 11.17
C PRO A 392 -0.59 -10.32 9.70
N ASP A 393 0.36 -10.10 8.81
CA ASP A 393 0.15 -10.10 7.36
C ASP A 393 0.57 -11.43 6.75
N VAL A 394 -0.29 -11.97 5.88
CA VAL A 394 -0.04 -13.25 5.21
C VAL A 394 1.09 -13.12 4.19
N ASP A 395 1.17 -11.98 3.47
CA ASP A 395 2.20 -11.73 2.46
C ASP A 395 3.57 -11.52 3.12
N ASP A 396 3.63 -10.69 4.19
CA ASP A 396 4.84 -10.53 5.00
C ASP A 396 5.34 -11.85 5.56
N SER A 397 4.42 -12.65 6.11
CA SER A 397 4.77 -13.96 6.69
C SER A 397 5.36 -14.91 5.64
N ALA A 398 4.83 -14.89 4.41
CA ALA A 398 5.37 -15.67 3.31
C ALA A 398 6.75 -15.16 2.88
N MET A 399 6.93 -13.83 2.79
CA MET A 399 8.22 -13.24 2.41
C MET A 399 9.28 -13.43 3.49
N VAL A 400 8.93 -13.33 4.77
CA VAL A 400 9.82 -13.65 5.90
C VAL A 400 10.27 -15.11 5.82
N ALA A 401 9.37 -16.05 5.56
CA ALA A 401 9.76 -17.45 5.39
C ALA A 401 10.75 -17.62 4.23
N LEU A 402 10.52 -16.97 3.08
CA LEU A 402 11.44 -16.96 1.94
C LEU A 402 12.81 -16.34 2.31
N GLY A 403 12.83 -15.22 3.01
CA GLY A 403 14.05 -14.58 3.49
C GLY A 403 14.84 -15.46 4.44
N LEU A 404 14.18 -16.05 5.43
CA LEU A 404 14.80 -16.97 6.39
C LEU A 404 15.34 -18.24 5.74
N SER A 405 14.84 -18.68 4.59
CA SER A 405 15.40 -19.81 3.83
C SER A 405 16.84 -19.57 3.36
N LYS A 406 17.26 -18.29 3.33
CA LYS A 406 18.60 -17.86 2.92
C LYS A 406 19.59 -17.74 4.09
N VAL A 407 19.16 -18.05 5.30
CA VAL A 407 19.98 -17.92 6.51
C VAL A 407 20.17 -19.27 7.19
N GLU A 408 21.35 -19.52 7.67
CA GLU A 408 21.67 -20.64 8.57
C GLU A 408 21.86 -20.08 9.99
N HIS A 409 20.75 -20.04 10.73
CA HIS A 409 20.73 -19.51 12.08
C HIS A 409 21.42 -20.47 13.06
N PRO A 410 22.25 -19.99 14.02
CA PRO A 410 22.92 -20.85 15.00
C PRO A 410 21.97 -21.75 15.80
N ASN A 411 20.75 -21.27 16.10
CA ASN A 411 19.65 -22.07 16.61
C ASN A 411 18.72 -22.49 15.47
N GLY A 412 19.20 -23.35 14.58
CA GLY A 412 18.44 -23.81 13.41
C GLY A 412 17.11 -24.49 13.75
N ARG A 413 17.01 -25.14 14.92
CA ARG A 413 15.74 -25.72 15.40
C ARG A 413 14.69 -24.63 15.65
N TYR A 414 15.08 -23.55 16.32
CA TYR A 414 14.18 -22.42 16.61
C TYR A 414 13.68 -21.76 15.32
N GLN A 415 14.58 -21.53 14.36
CA GLN A 415 14.22 -21.01 13.05
C GLN A 415 13.23 -21.92 12.33
N THR A 416 13.53 -23.22 12.24
CA THR A 416 12.68 -24.20 11.55
C THR A 416 11.28 -24.28 12.19
N GLU A 417 11.20 -24.37 13.52
CA GLU A 417 9.92 -24.42 14.24
C GLU A 417 9.12 -23.11 14.07
N SER A 418 9.78 -21.96 14.02
CA SER A 418 9.13 -20.66 13.82
C SER A 418 8.54 -20.56 12.41
N VAL A 419 9.29 -20.93 11.40
CA VAL A 419 8.82 -20.95 10.00
C VAL A 419 7.69 -21.97 9.82
N GLN A 420 7.80 -23.16 10.38
CA GLN A 420 6.73 -24.17 10.26
C GLN A 420 5.42 -23.69 10.88
N ARG A 421 5.48 -23.03 12.06
CA ARG A 421 4.28 -22.42 12.67
C ARG A 421 3.65 -21.36 11.75
N ALA A 422 4.47 -20.55 11.08
CA ALA A 422 3.98 -19.54 10.13
C ALA A 422 3.34 -20.18 8.91
N ILE A 423 3.93 -21.23 8.34
CA ILE A 423 3.35 -21.97 7.23
C ILE A 423 1.99 -22.57 7.62
N ASP A 424 1.90 -23.17 8.81
CA ASP A 424 0.63 -23.72 9.31
C ASP A 424 -0.44 -22.63 9.47
N TRP A 425 -0.04 -21.44 9.96
CA TRP A 425 -0.93 -20.28 10.07
C TRP A 425 -1.37 -19.79 8.69
N ILE A 426 -0.45 -19.58 7.73
CA ILE A 426 -0.73 -19.18 6.35
C ILE A 426 -1.72 -20.19 5.70
N LEU A 427 -1.46 -21.48 5.81
CA LEU A 427 -2.36 -22.53 5.29
C LEU A 427 -3.76 -22.45 5.91
N SER A 428 -3.85 -22.09 7.20
CA SER A 428 -5.14 -21.91 7.88
C SER A 428 -5.90 -20.65 7.41
N MET A 429 -5.20 -19.66 6.87
CA MET A 429 -5.75 -18.41 6.33
C MET A 429 -6.27 -18.55 4.88
N GLN A 430 -6.01 -19.67 4.19
CA GLN A 430 -6.52 -19.86 2.83
C GLN A 430 -8.03 -19.62 2.73
N CYS A 431 -8.46 -18.76 1.82
CA CYS A 431 -9.85 -18.44 1.54
C CYS A 431 -10.57 -19.62 0.84
N LYS A 432 -11.91 -19.59 0.84
CA LYS A 432 -12.74 -20.65 0.22
C LYS A 432 -12.50 -20.78 -1.27
N ASN A 433 -12.25 -19.65 -1.96
CA ASN A 433 -11.94 -19.62 -3.39
C ASN A 433 -10.56 -20.21 -3.74
N GLY A 434 -9.70 -20.43 -2.76
CA GLY A 434 -8.39 -21.07 -2.92
C GLY A 434 -7.20 -20.11 -2.88
N GLY A 435 -7.41 -18.80 -2.97
CA GLY A 435 -6.38 -17.77 -2.80
C GLY A 435 -6.18 -17.35 -1.34
N TRP A 436 -5.33 -16.35 -1.14
CA TRP A 436 -5.09 -15.71 0.15
C TRP A 436 -5.24 -14.19 0.03
N ALA A 437 -5.79 -13.61 1.08
CA ALA A 437 -5.82 -12.16 1.34
C ALA A 437 -4.66 -11.77 2.28
N SER A 438 -4.48 -10.47 2.52
CA SER A 438 -3.39 -9.98 3.38
C SER A 438 -3.62 -10.27 4.86
N PHE A 439 -4.77 -9.90 5.40
CA PHE A 439 -5.05 -9.94 6.84
C PHE A 439 -6.27 -10.76 7.21
N ASP A 440 -7.29 -10.75 6.35
CA ASP A 440 -8.60 -11.30 6.67
C ASP A 440 -8.96 -12.50 5.77
N LYS A 441 -9.48 -13.55 6.36
CA LYS A 441 -9.96 -14.72 5.63
C LYS A 441 -11.39 -14.54 5.18
N ASP A 442 -11.71 -14.86 3.90
CA ASP A 442 -13.07 -14.79 3.36
C ASP A 442 -13.75 -13.41 3.60
N ASN A 443 -13.00 -12.34 3.36
CA ASN A 443 -13.48 -10.95 3.48
C ASN A 443 -13.79 -10.41 2.07
N ASP A 444 -14.85 -10.91 1.46
CA ASP A 444 -15.16 -10.76 0.03
C ASP A 444 -16.62 -10.38 -0.26
N ARG A 445 -17.36 -9.86 0.73
CA ARG A 445 -18.76 -9.46 0.57
C ARG A 445 -18.90 -8.15 -0.19
N MET A 446 -18.83 -8.20 -1.52
CA MET A 446 -18.86 -7.05 -2.43
C MET A 446 -19.99 -6.04 -2.16
N VAL A 447 -21.08 -6.45 -1.50
CA VAL A 447 -22.17 -5.54 -1.13
C VAL A 447 -21.70 -4.38 -0.24
N PHE A 448 -20.65 -4.58 0.56
CA PHE A 448 -20.13 -3.54 1.45
C PHE A 448 -19.32 -2.45 0.73
N GLU A 449 -18.89 -2.68 -0.50
CA GLU A 449 -18.31 -1.62 -1.34
C GLU A 449 -19.32 -0.55 -1.79
N HIS A 450 -20.61 -0.81 -1.58
CA HIS A 450 -21.68 0.16 -1.85
C HIS A 450 -22.07 1.03 -0.65
N ILE A 451 -21.45 0.82 0.51
CA ILE A 451 -21.63 1.70 1.68
C ILE A 451 -21.10 3.10 1.32
N PRO A 452 -21.77 4.19 1.69
CA PRO A 452 -21.33 5.54 1.35
C PRO A 452 -19.90 5.90 1.80
N PHE A 453 -19.38 5.23 2.83
CA PHE A 453 -18.02 5.38 3.32
C PHE A 453 -16.98 4.58 2.49
N ALA A 454 -17.39 3.68 1.61
CA ALA A 454 -16.49 2.77 0.88
C ALA A 454 -15.74 3.41 -0.30
N ASP A 455 -15.83 4.73 -0.47
CA ASP A 455 -15.18 5.48 -1.55
C ASP A 455 -13.63 5.55 -1.45
N HIS A 456 -13.06 4.96 -0.39
CA HIS A 456 -11.61 4.71 -0.27
C HIS A 456 -11.16 3.40 -0.97
N ASN A 457 -12.08 2.68 -1.61
CA ASN A 457 -11.84 1.49 -2.43
C ASN A 457 -11.03 0.37 -1.73
N ALA A 458 -11.21 0.25 -0.43
CA ALA A 458 -10.48 -0.70 0.42
C ALA A 458 -11.34 -1.24 1.58
N MET A 459 -12.68 -1.26 1.40
CA MET A 459 -13.60 -1.76 2.42
C MET A 459 -13.41 -3.25 2.70
N LEU A 460 -12.95 -4.00 1.72
CA LEU A 460 -12.74 -5.44 1.77
C LEU A 460 -11.27 -5.82 1.62
N ASP A 461 -10.95 -7.04 2.06
CA ASP A 461 -9.65 -7.69 1.88
C ASP A 461 -9.85 -9.05 1.16
N PRO A 462 -10.13 -9.05 -0.16
CA PRO A 462 -10.32 -10.27 -0.92
C PRO A 462 -9.00 -10.99 -1.17
N ALA A 463 -9.07 -12.29 -1.45
CA ALA A 463 -7.92 -13.06 -1.93
C ALA A 463 -7.40 -12.48 -3.25
N THR A 464 -6.07 -12.41 -3.42
CA THR A 464 -5.41 -11.83 -4.59
C THR A 464 -4.36 -12.77 -5.19
N VAL A 465 -4.10 -12.61 -6.48
CA VAL A 465 -3.21 -13.51 -7.22
C VAL A 465 -1.73 -13.25 -6.92
N ASP A 466 -1.36 -12.01 -6.63
CA ASP A 466 0.00 -11.63 -6.26
C ASP A 466 0.44 -12.30 -4.94
N ILE A 467 -0.37 -12.18 -3.88
CA ILE A 467 -0.13 -12.89 -2.61
C ILE A 467 -0.15 -14.40 -2.82
N THR A 468 -1.14 -14.91 -3.56
CA THR A 468 -1.27 -16.35 -3.82
C THR A 468 -0.05 -16.90 -4.57
N GLY A 469 0.49 -16.16 -5.55
CA GLY A 469 1.70 -16.51 -6.28
C GLY A 469 2.92 -16.61 -5.36
N ARG A 470 3.11 -15.63 -4.49
CA ARG A 470 4.20 -15.63 -3.49
C ARG A 470 4.09 -16.80 -2.52
N ILE A 471 2.88 -17.10 -2.04
CA ILE A 471 2.66 -18.24 -1.14
C ILE A 471 2.99 -19.54 -1.84
N LEU A 472 2.69 -19.70 -3.13
CA LEU A 472 3.10 -20.89 -3.89
C LEU A 472 4.63 -21.00 -3.96
N GLU A 473 5.35 -19.92 -4.22
CA GLU A 473 6.82 -19.90 -4.20
C GLU A 473 7.37 -20.29 -2.82
N MET A 474 6.81 -19.73 -1.77
CA MET A 474 7.18 -20.07 -0.39
C MET A 474 6.90 -21.54 -0.07
N LEU A 475 5.72 -22.05 -0.37
CA LEU A 475 5.36 -23.45 -0.11
C LEU A 475 6.27 -24.42 -0.85
N ALA A 476 6.62 -24.13 -2.12
CA ALA A 476 7.58 -24.92 -2.89
C ALA A 476 8.96 -24.95 -2.24
N THR A 477 9.44 -23.80 -1.75
CA THR A 477 10.72 -23.67 -1.04
C THR A 477 10.78 -24.59 0.19
N TYR A 478 9.65 -24.84 0.84
CA TYR A 478 9.55 -25.72 2.01
C TYR A 478 9.01 -27.14 1.70
N GLY A 479 9.09 -27.56 0.43
CA GLY A 479 8.84 -28.94 0.01
C GLY A 479 7.38 -29.32 -0.20
N TYR A 480 6.46 -28.35 -0.23
CA TYR A 480 5.08 -28.60 -0.63
C TYR A 480 4.99 -28.70 -2.15
N ASP A 481 4.33 -29.74 -2.63
CA ASP A 481 4.17 -29.97 -4.06
C ASP A 481 2.77 -29.61 -4.58
N ARG A 482 2.61 -29.69 -5.92
CA ARG A 482 1.34 -29.45 -6.62
C ARG A 482 0.22 -30.42 -6.23
N ASN A 483 0.50 -31.52 -5.51
CA ASN A 483 -0.49 -32.48 -5.05
C ASN A 483 -1.10 -32.08 -3.70
N HIS A 484 -0.44 -31.20 -2.96
CA HIS A 484 -0.97 -30.68 -1.71
C HIS A 484 -2.33 -30.00 -1.92
N ARG A 485 -3.29 -30.24 -1.02
CA ARG A 485 -4.68 -29.77 -1.16
C ARG A 485 -4.78 -28.23 -1.32
N ALA A 486 -4.01 -27.49 -0.53
CA ALA A 486 -4.03 -26.03 -0.59
C ALA A 486 -3.44 -25.52 -1.91
N VAL A 487 -2.35 -26.13 -2.37
CA VAL A 487 -1.70 -25.79 -3.65
C VAL A 487 -2.64 -26.04 -4.83
N LYS A 488 -3.35 -27.19 -4.88
CA LYS A 488 -4.34 -27.46 -5.93
C LYS A 488 -5.43 -26.38 -6.03
N LYS A 489 -5.90 -25.89 -4.89
CA LYS A 489 -6.90 -24.83 -4.85
C LYS A 489 -6.32 -23.50 -5.32
N ALA A 490 -5.10 -23.16 -4.91
CA ALA A 490 -4.40 -21.96 -5.29
C ALA A 490 -4.12 -21.92 -6.80
N LEU A 491 -3.65 -23.03 -7.38
CA LEU A 491 -3.42 -23.14 -8.82
C LEU A 491 -4.72 -22.97 -9.62
N LYS A 492 -5.85 -23.50 -9.09
CA LYS A 492 -7.14 -23.26 -9.71
C LYS A 492 -7.54 -21.79 -9.63
N PHE A 493 -7.42 -21.17 -8.45
CA PHE A 493 -7.72 -19.76 -8.24
C PHE A 493 -6.92 -18.86 -9.20
N ILE A 494 -5.61 -19.05 -9.29
CA ILE A 494 -4.74 -18.29 -10.21
C ILE A 494 -5.19 -18.42 -11.66
N ARG A 495 -5.55 -19.65 -12.09
CA ARG A 495 -6.00 -19.87 -13.47
C ARG A 495 -7.34 -19.18 -13.75
N ASP A 496 -8.26 -19.21 -12.77
CA ASP A 496 -9.59 -18.60 -12.92
C ASP A 496 -9.52 -17.05 -12.97
N GLU A 497 -8.46 -16.45 -12.40
CA GLU A 497 -8.27 -14.99 -12.30
C GLU A 497 -7.38 -14.41 -13.43
N GLN A 498 -6.92 -15.22 -14.40
CA GLN A 498 -6.14 -14.69 -15.51
C GLN A 498 -7.00 -13.81 -16.41
N GLU A 499 -6.49 -12.63 -16.74
CA GLU A 499 -7.14 -11.72 -17.68
C GLU A 499 -7.08 -12.26 -19.12
N PRO A 500 -8.01 -11.85 -20.00
CA PRO A 500 -8.04 -12.33 -21.40
C PRO A 500 -6.77 -12.07 -22.20
N ASP A 501 -5.98 -11.04 -21.83
CA ASP A 501 -4.70 -10.71 -22.46
C ASP A 501 -3.52 -11.54 -21.93
N GLY A 502 -3.77 -12.41 -20.96
CA GLY A 502 -2.75 -13.26 -20.33
C GLY A 502 -2.11 -12.67 -19.07
N SER A 503 -2.38 -11.42 -18.74
CA SER A 503 -1.87 -10.77 -17.52
C SER A 503 -2.65 -11.17 -16.26
N TRP A 504 -2.12 -10.81 -15.09
CA TRP A 504 -2.82 -10.88 -13.80
C TRP A 504 -2.74 -9.55 -13.06
N PHE A 505 -3.84 -9.19 -12.43
CA PHE A 505 -3.95 -7.98 -11.62
C PHE A 505 -3.03 -8.02 -10.40
N GLY A 506 -2.32 -6.91 -10.13
CA GLY A 506 -1.50 -6.73 -8.93
C GLY A 506 -2.21 -5.82 -7.92
N ARG A 507 -2.53 -6.36 -6.73
CA ARG A 507 -3.21 -5.58 -5.69
C ARG A 507 -2.24 -4.70 -4.91
N TRP A 508 -1.04 -5.21 -4.60
CA TRP A 508 -0.10 -4.58 -3.68
C TRP A 508 1.09 -3.91 -4.35
N GLY A 509 1.38 -4.26 -5.58
CA GLY A 509 2.36 -3.59 -6.44
C GLY A 509 1.72 -3.13 -7.73
N VAL A 510 2.22 -2.04 -8.32
CA VAL A 510 1.71 -1.43 -9.55
C VAL A 510 2.23 -2.18 -10.77
N ASN A 511 1.37 -2.71 -11.52
CA ASN A 511 0.06 -3.31 -11.32
C ASN A 511 0.10 -4.70 -11.98
N TYR A 512 -0.22 -4.79 -13.29
CA TYR A 512 -0.27 -6.08 -14.01
C TYR A 512 1.13 -6.68 -14.22
N VAL A 513 2.19 -5.86 -14.37
CA VAL A 513 3.58 -6.36 -14.44
C VAL A 513 3.95 -7.07 -13.13
N TYR A 514 3.58 -6.50 -11.99
CA TYR A 514 3.81 -7.09 -10.67
C TYR A 514 3.02 -8.39 -10.46
N GLY A 515 1.70 -8.34 -10.66
CA GLY A 515 0.82 -9.50 -10.45
C GLY A 515 1.20 -10.66 -11.35
N THR A 516 1.47 -10.39 -12.63
CA THR A 516 1.88 -11.42 -13.60
C THR A 516 3.22 -12.06 -13.20
N THR A 517 4.19 -11.26 -12.74
CA THR A 517 5.49 -11.79 -12.30
C THR A 517 5.36 -12.70 -11.10
N LEU A 518 4.62 -12.31 -10.06
CA LEU A 518 4.48 -13.14 -8.85
C LEU A 518 3.76 -14.46 -9.15
N VAL A 519 2.76 -14.41 -10.02
CA VAL A 519 2.09 -15.64 -10.48
C VAL A 519 3.07 -16.55 -11.23
N LEU A 520 3.81 -16.04 -12.20
CA LEU A 520 4.77 -16.85 -12.97
C LEU A 520 5.83 -17.49 -12.07
N ARG A 521 6.37 -16.76 -11.11
CA ARG A 521 7.33 -17.31 -10.13
C ARG A 521 6.71 -18.42 -9.26
N GLY A 522 5.48 -18.22 -8.81
CA GLY A 522 4.76 -19.25 -8.05
C GLY A 522 4.48 -20.51 -8.87
N LEU A 523 4.13 -20.35 -10.16
CA LEU A 523 3.91 -21.48 -11.09
C LEU A 523 5.20 -22.25 -11.38
N GLU A 524 6.30 -21.52 -11.65
CA GLU A 524 7.63 -22.10 -11.86
C GLU A 524 8.07 -22.90 -10.63
N ALA A 525 8.00 -22.32 -9.44
CA ALA A 525 8.39 -22.96 -8.19
C ALA A 525 7.60 -24.25 -7.92
N MET A 526 6.32 -24.31 -8.33
CA MET A 526 5.47 -25.50 -8.25
C MET A 526 5.72 -26.52 -9.38
N GLY A 527 6.68 -26.25 -10.27
CA GLY A 527 7.01 -27.15 -11.39
C GLY A 527 5.88 -27.25 -12.42
N ILE A 528 5.11 -26.18 -12.62
CA ILE A 528 4.13 -26.10 -13.72
C ILE A 528 4.90 -26.00 -15.04
N ASP A 529 4.45 -26.77 -16.03
CA ASP A 529 5.09 -26.78 -17.35
C ASP A 529 4.99 -25.38 -17.99
N HIS A 530 6.15 -24.83 -18.32
CA HIS A 530 6.23 -23.52 -18.98
C HIS A 530 5.55 -23.49 -20.36
N HIS A 531 5.26 -24.63 -20.98
CA HIS A 531 4.50 -24.72 -22.24
C HIS A 531 2.97 -24.63 -22.04
N GLU A 532 2.50 -24.63 -20.80
CA GLU A 532 1.06 -24.42 -20.54
C GLU A 532 0.59 -23.09 -21.15
N PRO A 533 -0.58 -23.07 -21.83
CA PRO A 533 -1.04 -21.89 -22.55
C PRO A 533 -1.10 -20.62 -21.69
N HIS A 534 -1.53 -20.72 -20.45
CA HIS A 534 -1.64 -19.58 -19.55
C HIS A 534 -0.28 -18.99 -19.15
N VAL A 535 0.79 -19.80 -19.08
CA VAL A 535 2.17 -19.33 -18.85
C VAL A 535 2.71 -18.62 -20.08
N GLN A 536 2.50 -19.21 -21.28
CA GLN A 536 2.97 -18.63 -22.53
C GLN A 536 2.28 -17.31 -22.87
N GLN A 537 0.96 -17.21 -22.65
CA GLN A 537 0.21 -15.96 -22.84
C GLN A 537 0.72 -14.85 -21.91
N ALA A 538 1.04 -15.16 -20.67
CA ALA A 538 1.59 -14.19 -19.73
C ALA A 538 2.99 -13.71 -20.13
N ALA A 539 3.86 -14.63 -20.55
CA ALA A 539 5.18 -14.26 -21.07
C ALA A 539 5.10 -13.39 -22.32
N GLU A 540 4.17 -13.71 -23.25
CA GLU A 540 3.91 -12.90 -24.42
C GLU A 540 3.43 -11.50 -24.05
N TRP A 541 2.49 -11.39 -23.10
CA TRP A 541 2.01 -10.09 -22.63
C TRP A 541 3.16 -9.25 -22.04
N ILE A 542 4.03 -9.83 -21.18
CA ILE A 542 5.20 -9.09 -20.65
C ILE A 542 6.09 -8.60 -21.78
N ARG A 543 6.37 -9.41 -22.82
CA ARG A 543 7.19 -8.99 -23.98
C ARG A 543 6.55 -7.83 -24.73
N MET A 544 5.23 -7.88 -24.96
CA MET A 544 4.49 -6.86 -25.71
C MET A 544 4.52 -5.48 -25.06
N VAL A 545 4.54 -5.42 -23.71
CA VAL A 545 4.53 -4.15 -22.97
C VAL A 545 5.93 -3.61 -22.66
N GLN A 546 6.98 -4.18 -23.24
CA GLN A 546 8.34 -3.66 -23.08
C GLN A 546 8.53 -2.32 -23.78
N ASN A 547 9.12 -1.36 -23.07
CA ASN A 547 9.42 -0.05 -23.61
C ASN A 547 10.59 -0.05 -24.64
N PRO A 548 10.66 0.95 -25.53
CA PRO A 548 11.75 1.07 -26.51
C PRO A 548 13.15 1.14 -25.90
N ASP A 549 13.31 1.66 -24.68
CA ASP A 549 14.58 1.72 -23.96
C ASP A 549 15.03 0.39 -23.36
N GLY A 550 14.21 -0.65 -23.49
CA GLY A 550 14.45 -2.00 -22.98
C GLY A 550 13.92 -2.27 -21.57
N GLY A 551 13.48 -1.25 -20.85
CA GLY A 551 12.86 -1.39 -19.54
C GLY A 551 11.36 -1.69 -19.60
N TRP A 552 10.73 -1.79 -18.45
CA TRP A 552 9.29 -1.85 -18.28
C TRP A 552 8.83 -0.80 -17.27
N GLY A 553 7.63 -0.32 -17.49
CA GLY A 553 7.01 0.64 -16.61
C GLY A 553 5.49 0.62 -16.77
N GLU A 554 4.81 0.77 -15.66
CA GLU A 554 3.36 0.85 -15.59
C GLU A 554 2.99 1.93 -14.57
N THR A 555 2.12 2.85 -14.95
CA THR A 555 1.66 3.89 -14.01
C THR A 555 0.49 3.39 -13.17
N CYS A 556 0.25 4.05 -12.03
CA CYS A 556 -0.93 3.81 -11.19
C CYS A 556 -2.26 4.04 -11.95
N GLY A 557 -2.25 4.71 -13.10
CA GLY A 557 -3.41 4.91 -13.95
C GLY A 557 -4.07 3.63 -14.45
N SER A 558 -3.32 2.52 -14.53
CA SER A 558 -3.85 1.21 -14.94
C SER A 558 -4.88 0.61 -13.97
N TYR A 559 -4.94 1.09 -12.73
CA TYR A 559 -6.01 0.74 -11.79
C TYR A 559 -7.36 1.37 -12.16
N ASP A 560 -7.35 2.54 -12.80
CA ASP A 560 -8.54 3.25 -13.24
C ASP A 560 -8.94 2.88 -14.67
N ASP A 561 -7.94 2.74 -15.54
CA ASP A 561 -8.12 2.41 -16.95
C ASP A 561 -7.28 1.18 -17.35
N PRO A 562 -7.89 -0.02 -17.38
CA PRO A 562 -7.18 -1.24 -17.77
C PRO A 562 -6.63 -1.24 -19.21
N THR A 563 -7.03 -0.29 -20.07
CA THR A 563 -6.42 -0.16 -21.40
C THR A 563 -4.98 0.35 -21.36
N THR A 564 -4.55 0.86 -20.20
CA THR A 564 -3.18 1.35 -19.94
C THR A 564 -2.30 0.33 -19.20
N LYS A 565 -2.69 -0.95 -19.17
CA LYS A 565 -1.87 -2.03 -18.62
C LYS A 565 -0.46 -2.04 -19.22
N GLY A 566 0.56 -2.08 -18.38
CA GLY A 566 1.95 -2.09 -18.82
C GLY A 566 2.43 -0.79 -19.47
N VAL A 567 1.67 0.29 -19.39
CA VAL A 567 2.03 1.58 -19.99
C VAL A 567 2.56 2.55 -18.92
N GLY A 568 3.77 3.00 -19.08
CA GLY A 568 4.41 3.98 -18.22
C GLY A 568 5.91 4.09 -18.48
N PRO A 569 6.59 5.09 -17.91
CA PRO A 569 8.03 5.21 -17.97
C PRO A 569 8.72 4.00 -17.31
N SER A 570 9.82 3.55 -17.91
CA SER A 570 10.59 2.44 -17.35
C SER A 570 11.12 2.73 -15.96
N THR A 571 10.95 1.75 -15.05
CA THR A 571 11.50 1.81 -13.71
C THR A 571 12.42 0.62 -13.42
N PRO A 572 13.42 0.76 -12.56
CA PRO A 572 14.27 -0.36 -12.16
C PRO A 572 13.48 -1.51 -11.52
N SER A 573 12.52 -1.21 -10.64
CA SER A 573 11.72 -2.24 -9.95
C SER A 573 10.80 -3.00 -10.91
N GLN A 574 10.05 -2.32 -11.77
CA GLN A 574 9.14 -2.98 -12.72
C GLN A 574 9.91 -3.70 -13.83
N THR A 575 11.04 -3.15 -14.27
CA THR A 575 11.95 -3.87 -15.18
C THR A 575 12.48 -5.15 -14.55
N ALA A 576 12.87 -5.12 -13.29
CA ALA A 576 13.30 -6.30 -12.57
C ALA A 576 12.18 -7.34 -12.44
N TRP A 577 10.95 -6.91 -12.14
CA TRP A 577 9.78 -7.80 -12.09
C TRP A 577 9.56 -8.48 -13.45
N ALA A 578 9.53 -7.72 -14.54
CA ALA A 578 9.34 -8.28 -15.89
C ALA A 578 10.42 -9.31 -16.25
N ILE A 579 11.70 -9.02 -15.96
CA ILE A 579 12.80 -9.97 -16.17
C ILE A 579 12.56 -11.26 -15.36
N MET A 580 12.24 -11.14 -14.08
CA MET A 580 11.97 -12.31 -13.22
C MET A 580 10.79 -13.14 -13.74
N GLY A 581 9.70 -12.48 -14.18
CA GLY A 581 8.54 -13.15 -14.76
C GLY A 581 8.88 -13.91 -16.05
N LEU A 582 9.64 -13.30 -16.97
CA LEU A 582 10.08 -13.95 -18.21
C LEU A 582 11.00 -15.15 -17.91
N LEU A 583 11.95 -14.99 -16.99
CA LEU A 583 12.84 -16.09 -16.58
C LEU A 583 12.05 -17.25 -15.96
N ALA A 584 11.06 -16.97 -15.14
CA ALA A 584 10.16 -17.98 -14.55
C ALA A 584 9.30 -18.69 -15.61
N ALA A 585 8.96 -18.00 -16.71
CA ALA A 585 8.32 -18.62 -17.88
C ALA A 585 9.30 -19.35 -18.81
N ASN A 586 10.56 -19.55 -18.38
CA ASN A 586 11.65 -20.16 -19.15
C ASN A 586 12.06 -19.37 -20.43
N ASP A 587 11.69 -18.11 -20.53
CA ASP A 587 12.06 -17.21 -21.64
C ASP A 587 13.44 -16.60 -21.39
N THR A 588 14.47 -17.43 -21.45
CA THR A 588 15.82 -17.11 -20.97
C THR A 588 16.72 -16.48 -22.03
N ARG A 589 16.37 -16.64 -23.32
CA ARG A 589 17.20 -16.20 -24.48
C ARG A 589 16.51 -15.15 -25.34
N SER A 590 15.35 -14.62 -24.91
CA SER A 590 14.67 -13.59 -25.68
C SER A 590 15.46 -12.27 -25.69
N GLU A 591 15.30 -11.52 -26.76
CA GLU A 591 15.83 -10.17 -26.87
C GLU A 591 15.27 -9.27 -25.77
N SER A 592 14.02 -9.50 -25.35
CA SER A 592 13.36 -8.74 -24.27
C SER A 592 14.12 -8.85 -22.96
N VAL A 593 14.50 -10.06 -22.53
CA VAL A 593 15.31 -10.25 -21.31
C VAL A 593 16.67 -9.55 -21.44
N ALA A 594 17.36 -9.73 -22.58
CA ALA A 594 18.67 -9.10 -22.81
C ALA A 594 18.60 -7.56 -22.75
N ARG A 595 17.55 -6.96 -23.34
CA ARG A 595 17.31 -5.51 -23.32
C ARG A 595 16.99 -5.01 -21.90
N GLY A 596 16.18 -5.76 -21.15
CA GLY A 596 15.88 -5.43 -19.76
C GLY A 596 17.12 -5.45 -18.86
N VAL A 597 17.97 -6.47 -19.00
CA VAL A 597 19.24 -6.54 -18.29
C VAL A 597 20.14 -5.35 -18.68
N ALA A 598 20.22 -5.00 -19.97
CA ALA A 598 20.97 -3.84 -20.42
C ALA A 598 20.46 -2.52 -19.83
N TYR A 599 19.12 -2.37 -19.69
CA TYR A 599 18.51 -1.23 -19.02
C TYR A 599 18.96 -1.12 -17.56
N LEU A 600 18.89 -2.20 -16.78
CA LEU A 600 19.33 -2.21 -15.38
C LEU A 600 20.83 -1.88 -15.25
N LEU A 601 21.69 -2.43 -16.13
CA LEU A 601 23.11 -2.13 -16.13
C LEU A 601 23.41 -0.67 -16.49
N LYS A 602 22.64 -0.08 -17.39
CA LYS A 602 22.79 1.31 -17.84
C LYS A 602 22.35 2.32 -16.78
N THR A 603 21.30 1.98 -16.01
CA THR A 603 20.68 2.89 -15.04
C THR A 603 21.25 2.75 -13.63
N GLN A 604 22.09 1.72 -13.38
CA GLN A 604 22.77 1.58 -12.09
C GLN A 604 23.76 2.72 -11.86
N LYS A 605 23.71 3.30 -10.65
CA LYS A 605 24.62 4.35 -10.21
C LYS A 605 25.99 3.79 -9.81
N LYS A 606 26.96 4.67 -9.70
CA LYS A 606 28.35 4.30 -9.34
C LYS A 606 28.46 3.67 -7.95
N ASP A 607 27.55 4.01 -7.03
CA ASP A 607 27.48 3.44 -5.69
C ASP A 607 26.81 2.07 -5.63
N GLY A 608 26.31 1.57 -6.77
CA GLY A 608 25.60 0.30 -6.89
C GLY A 608 24.09 0.37 -6.75
N SER A 609 23.53 1.53 -6.43
CA SER A 609 22.09 1.76 -6.27
C SER A 609 21.40 2.14 -7.59
N TRP A 610 20.07 2.23 -7.55
CA TRP A 610 19.22 2.80 -8.60
C TRP A 610 18.33 3.91 -8.06
N ASP A 611 17.95 4.84 -8.95
CA ASP A 611 16.93 5.84 -8.68
C ASP A 611 15.62 5.47 -9.40
N GLU A 612 14.51 5.80 -8.74
CA GLU A 612 13.17 5.63 -9.28
C GLU A 612 12.31 6.79 -8.79
N ALA A 613 11.57 7.41 -9.71
CA ALA A 613 10.70 8.54 -9.40
C ALA A 613 9.21 8.16 -9.37
N TRP A 614 8.86 6.96 -9.83
CA TRP A 614 7.48 6.54 -10.02
C TRP A 614 7.01 5.65 -8.87
N TYR A 615 5.73 5.79 -8.50
CA TYR A 615 5.13 4.98 -7.46
C TYR A 615 4.83 3.58 -7.98
N THR A 616 5.35 2.57 -7.31
CA THR A 616 5.27 1.17 -7.71
C THR A 616 4.58 0.29 -6.66
N GLY A 617 4.11 0.90 -5.57
CA GLY A 617 3.31 0.25 -4.53
C GLY A 617 1.93 0.88 -4.39
N THR A 618 1.01 0.16 -3.80
CA THR A 618 -0.34 0.66 -3.51
C THR A 618 -0.79 0.28 -2.11
N GLY A 619 -1.36 1.26 -1.40
CA GLY A 619 -2.14 1.01 -0.19
C GLY A 619 -3.59 0.73 -0.54
N PHE A 620 -4.27 1.69 -1.18
CA PHE A 620 -5.66 1.58 -1.63
C PHE A 620 -5.74 1.89 -3.12
N PRO A 621 -5.98 0.89 -3.99
CA PRO A 621 -6.08 1.11 -5.42
C PRO A 621 -7.04 2.25 -5.77
N ARG A 622 -6.67 3.10 -6.71
CA ARG A 622 -7.39 4.32 -7.16
C ARG A 622 -7.42 5.47 -6.15
N VAL A 623 -6.94 5.28 -4.92
CA VAL A 623 -7.08 6.28 -3.85
C VAL A 623 -5.76 6.64 -3.20
N PHE A 624 -4.85 5.68 -3.01
CA PHE A 624 -3.62 5.89 -2.26
C PHE A 624 -2.50 4.98 -2.75
N TYR A 625 -1.40 5.57 -3.16
CA TYR A 625 -0.24 4.91 -3.73
C TYR A 625 1.04 5.21 -2.96
N LEU A 626 2.06 4.38 -3.16
CA LEU A 626 3.29 4.41 -2.40
C LEU A 626 4.51 4.28 -3.32
N MET A 627 5.58 4.97 -2.98
CA MET A 627 6.91 4.68 -3.48
C MET A 627 7.73 4.01 -2.38
N TYR A 628 8.08 2.75 -2.60
CA TYR A 628 8.96 1.99 -1.72
C TYR A 628 10.41 2.24 -2.12
N HIS A 629 11.17 2.99 -1.32
CA HIS A 629 12.54 3.37 -1.69
C HIS A 629 13.50 2.19 -1.82
N LEU A 630 13.23 1.04 -1.19
CA LEU A 630 14.06 -0.17 -1.33
C LEU A 630 13.64 -1.09 -2.47
N TYR A 631 12.45 -0.93 -3.09
CA TYR A 631 12.03 -1.73 -4.25
C TYR A 631 13.02 -1.60 -5.41
N ARG A 632 13.44 -0.38 -5.70
CA ARG A 632 14.44 -0.07 -6.73
C ARG A 632 15.84 -0.60 -6.44
N GLN A 633 16.06 -1.24 -5.28
CA GLN A 633 17.35 -1.78 -4.87
C GLN A 633 17.35 -3.31 -4.88
N TYR A 634 16.47 -3.94 -4.09
CA TYR A 634 16.53 -5.39 -3.96
C TYR A 634 15.92 -6.13 -5.17
N PHE A 635 14.91 -5.58 -5.87
CA PHE A 635 14.37 -6.25 -7.05
C PHE A 635 15.36 -6.32 -8.23
N PRO A 636 16.07 -5.23 -8.62
CA PRO A 636 17.14 -5.34 -9.61
C PRO A 636 18.25 -6.32 -9.22
N LEU A 637 18.63 -6.36 -7.94
CA LEU A 637 19.60 -7.32 -7.45
C LEU A 637 19.14 -8.77 -7.63
N ILE A 638 17.87 -9.07 -7.26
CA ILE A 638 17.27 -10.40 -7.46
C ILE A 638 17.22 -10.75 -8.95
N ALA A 639 16.72 -9.85 -9.79
CA ALA A 639 16.59 -10.08 -11.23
C ALA A 639 17.93 -10.37 -11.92
N LEU A 640 18.97 -9.55 -11.66
CA LEU A 640 20.30 -9.76 -12.21
C LEU A 640 20.94 -11.05 -11.71
N THR A 641 20.71 -11.41 -10.47
CA THR A 641 21.23 -12.65 -9.89
C THR A 641 20.52 -13.87 -10.47
N THR A 642 19.19 -13.83 -10.60
CA THR A 642 18.41 -14.89 -11.25
C THR A 642 18.86 -15.07 -12.70
N TYR A 643 19.01 -13.96 -13.44
CA TYR A 643 19.54 -14.00 -14.81
C TYR A 643 20.90 -14.68 -14.88
N LYS A 644 21.85 -14.28 -14.02
CA LYS A 644 23.19 -14.89 -13.98
C LYS A 644 23.17 -16.39 -13.73
N LYS A 645 22.33 -16.86 -12.78
CA LYS A 645 22.17 -18.29 -12.46
C LYS A 645 21.63 -19.08 -13.64
N VAL A 646 20.55 -18.60 -14.24
CA VAL A 646 19.90 -19.26 -15.37
C VAL A 646 20.82 -19.34 -16.59
N MET A 647 21.60 -18.28 -16.86
CA MET A 647 22.56 -18.29 -17.97
C MET A 647 23.72 -19.25 -17.71
N ALA A 648 24.18 -19.42 -16.47
CA ALA A 648 25.22 -20.37 -16.13
C ALA A 648 24.77 -21.83 -16.23
N GLU A 649 23.49 -22.13 -15.98
CA GLU A 649 22.92 -23.49 -16.08
C GLU A 649 22.68 -23.96 -17.53
N LYS A 650 22.52 -22.99 -18.47
CA LYS A 650 22.17 -23.24 -19.86
C LYS A 650 23.34 -23.00 -20.85
N GLY A 651 24.47 -22.50 -20.36
CA GLY A 651 25.71 -22.33 -21.11
C GLY A 651 26.66 -23.48 -20.93
#